data_6e08e7ec1d6308c639d7fb5f9f28f662
#
_entry.id   6e08e7ec1d6308c639d7fb5f9f28f662
#
_cell.length_a   1.000
_cell.length_b   1.000
_cell.length_c   1.000
_cell.angle_alpha   90.00
_cell.angle_beta   90.00
_cell.angle_gamma   90.00
#
_symmetry.space_group_name_H-M   'P 1'
#
loop_
_entity.id
_entity.type
_entity.pdbx_description
1 polymer ?
#
loop_
_entity_poly.entity_id
_entity_poly.type
_entity_poly.pdbx_seq_one_letter_code
_entity_poly.pdbx_strand_id
1 'polypeptide(L)'
;MDELSQHRADRQINVKDRRRIMRHINGRAIVSAGFLSVAFVLGAACDKTETTGNAEIWSTYNTTKVMKEKHDYEKFAPKIEVSMAKSEVEGAQLVITPDYDVKSYTLTASDLVSGENVFLAENVRVYKQGYVNVTSKTPNQTNEAYPTGWTPDMLLPMEKAVEYGENTIEKGCNQSLTVEFSSTVSTPAGTYTGTFALDVDGKKTDIPVSVNVWNIDVSKTYGKSCFAYGDFDDNLLPGELSNTAELRAAYYEFLLDNRISPANFPEGSEQLPEAFVEQFLTYKDHPYFNSFGFPIRRGRSAYDVNTESLRQYVEPIVRLCTPGNVYVDMAYYYLVPIDEPSSEAAFNAVDTYRVKIDEMEEKILEALDADGFFDSFKKDYTEEEIAAFRTTLCESVRNIPQIVTTPYNDTLKDRINTYCPPIQYYNTEYERALYAQNAETTGGEQWFYTCMQPVYPYPSFHIDDYLIGARIQKWMQAAYGVEGYLYWESSSYKNVSQDRLTDPYTDPNRFYYGSQPFPGDGYLTYPGYKYGERGPISSLRLAAYRDGQEDMDMICAFGELLEKYGAYYGTEFSANDVLETLYGEIFTGSVYNSQDAAFYAVRENLAKLYLSAASEGKIVVCSPVINGTHSVTDVYVAAGYNAEINGVAASAEIAGEGKRYRVINDLQQGRTTLRIVVKDEKGNVATEYDMFVSDRLNEAKLSQNTVFVSADSSFDLTEEGASFSIVSLKEGSLIDLVSFVPYASFSVSLFGGFDRIKDIKFTIVNTGEVDLELTVRLAFGESKFDYMQAVISAGESAEITLKNVYDCRWSDLKNADSLRLEFKNRNVKDEPFADRRFTIGKIYYTCVD
;
A
#
# COMPACT_ATOMS: atom_id res chain seq x y z
N MET A 1 26.40 -25.89 15.04
CA MET A 1 26.87 -24.51 14.77
C MET A 1 28.40 -24.42 14.86
N ASP A 2 29.14 -25.36 14.25
CA ASP A 2 30.61 -25.35 14.30
C ASP A 2 31.29 -25.98 13.07
N GLU A 3 30.71 -25.79 11.89
CA GLU A 3 31.33 -26.30 10.63
C GLU A 3 31.40 -25.28 9.48
N LEU A 4 31.11 -24.01 9.73
CA LEU A 4 31.13 -22.95 8.65
C LEU A 4 32.31 -21.99 8.73
N SER A 5 33.40 -22.35 9.48
CA SER A 5 34.57 -21.43 9.68
C SER A 5 35.86 -21.81 8.93
N GLN A 6 35.83 -22.75 7.99
CA GLN A 6 37.10 -23.26 7.40
C GLN A 6 37.31 -23.08 5.88
N HIS A 7 36.51 -22.29 5.16
CA HIS A 7 36.77 -22.03 3.73
C HIS A 7 36.88 -20.54 3.34
N ARG A 8 37.62 -19.76 4.09
CA ARG A 8 38.00 -18.37 3.71
C ARG A 8 39.49 -18.12 3.80
N ALA A 9 40.27 -18.77 2.97
CA ALA A 9 41.60 -18.32 2.62
C ALA A 9 41.91 -18.70 1.17
N ASP A 10 42.37 -17.73 0.39
CA ASP A 10 42.89 -17.76 -0.98
C ASP A 10 41.95 -17.27 -2.08
N ARG A 11 41.98 -15.94 -2.26
CA ARG A 11 42.11 -15.30 -3.60
C ARG A 11 42.34 -13.80 -3.45
N GLN A 12 43.60 -13.41 -3.32
CA GLN A 12 44.03 -12.06 -3.67
C GLN A 12 44.09 -11.99 -5.21
N ILE A 13 43.22 -11.18 -5.83
CA ILE A 13 43.30 -10.83 -7.26
C ILE A 13 43.80 -9.39 -7.37
N ASN A 14 44.76 -9.21 -8.23
CA ASN A 14 45.67 -8.09 -8.42
C ASN A 14 44.98 -6.83 -8.99
N VAL A 15 45.08 -5.72 -8.30
CA VAL A 15 44.39 -4.42 -8.49
C VAL A 15 44.82 -3.67 -9.78
N LYS A 16 45.75 -4.17 -10.59
CA LYS A 16 46.31 -3.41 -11.73
C LYS A 16 45.55 -3.54 -13.07
N ASP A 17 44.65 -4.47 -13.23
CA ASP A 17 43.95 -4.66 -14.51
C ASP A 17 42.59 -3.97 -14.63
N ARG A 18 42.03 -3.42 -13.54
CA ARG A 18 40.71 -2.75 -13.54
C ARG A 18 40.67 -1.33 -14.16
N ARG A 19 41.82 -0.69 -14.40
CA ARG A 19 41.83 0.69 -14.94
C ARG A 19 41.64 0.81 -16.46
N ARG A 20 41.40 -0.26 -17.19
CA ARG A 20 41.30 -0.26 -18.65
C ARG A 20 39.90 -0.39 -19.24
N ILE A 21 38.90 -0.70 -18.42
CA ILE A 21 37.50 -0.94 -18.87
C ILE A 21 36.61 0.30 -18.71
N MET A 22 36.91 1.22 -17.78
CA MET A 22 36.07 2.39 -17.50
C MET A 22 36.25 3.63 -18.40
N ARG A 23 36.82 3.53 -19.60
CA ARG A 23 36.96 4.66 -20.53
C ARG A 23 36.07 4.59 -21.78
N HIS A 24 35.02 3.77 -21.83
CA HIS A 24 34.24 3.60 -23.07
C HIS A 24 32.71 3.72 -22.91
N ILE A 25 32.23 4.33 -21.84
CA ILE A 25 30.79 4.59 -21.68
C ILE A 25 30.56 6.11 -21.56
N ASN A 26 31.00 6.86 -22.54
CA ASN A 26 30.47 8.21 -22.78
C ASN A 26 30.20 8.35 -24.28
N GLY A 27 28.95 8.32 -24.66
CA GLY A 27 28.47 8.65 -25.99
C GLY A 27 27.77 7.49 -26.70
N ARG A 28 26.52 7.20 -26.38
CA ARG A 28 25.64 6.57 -27.36
C ARG A 28 24.46 7.47 -27.63
N ALA A 29 24.57 8.11 -28.75
CA ALA A 29 23.48 8.70 -29.48
C ALA A 29 22.42 7.63 -29.81
N ILE A 30 21.18 8.05 -29.69
CA ILE A 30 20.00 7.31 -30.17
C ILE A 30 20.23 6.99 -31.66
N VAL A 31 20.36 5.73 -32.00
CA VAL A 31 20.31 5.26 -33.37
C VAL A 31 18.92 4.63 -33.57
N SER A 32 18.08 5.38 -34.27
CA SER A 32 16.83 4.86 -34.85
C SER A 32 17.16 3.68 -35.78
N ALA A 33 16.80 2.47 -35.39
CA ALA A 33 16.86 1.30 -36.26
C ALA A 33 15.63 1.33 -37.19
N GLY A 34 15.90 1.68 -38.43
CA GLY A 34 14.94 1.55 -39.52
C GLY A 34 14.60 0.08 -39.77
N PHE A 35 13.33 -0.24 -39.82
CA PHE A 35 12.82 -1.54 -40.21
C PHE A 35 13.17 -1.83 -41.68
N LEU A 36 14.01 -2.83 -41.90
CA LEU A 36 14.13 -3.49 -43.21
C LEU A 36 13.21 -4.73 -43.17
N SER A 37 12.08 -4.61 -43.84
CA SER A 37 11.20 -5.76 -44.14
C SER A 37 11.89 -6.69 -45.15
N VAL A 38 12.36 -7.83 -44.73
CA VAL A 38 12.74 -8.93 -45.61
C VAL A 38 11.52 -9.87 -45.73
N ALA A 39 10.82 -9.78 -46.86
CA ALA A 39 9.78 -10.73 -47.24
C ALA A 39 10.45 -12.05 -47.65
N PHE A 40 10.35 -13.07 -46.82
CA PHE A 40 10.57 -14.46 -47.24
C PHE A 40 9.26 -15.04 -47.69
N VAL A 41 9.12 -15.13 -49.00
CA VAL A 41 8.05 -15.94 -49.64
C VAL A 41 8.56 -17.40 -49.66
N LEU A 42 8.10 -18.18 -48.71
CA LEU A 42 8.09 -19.62 -48.80
C LEU A 42 6.64 -20.08 -48.96
N GLY A 43 6.28 -20.38 -50.20
CA GLY A 43 5.01 -21.04 -50.49
C GLY A 43 4.95 -22.44 -49.92
N ALA A 44 4.30 -22.59 -48.75
CA ALA A 44 3.73 -23.86 -48.31
C ALA A 44 2.22 -23.71 -48.46
N ALA A 45 1.62 -24.49 -49.34
CA ALA A 45 0.19 -24.64 -49.40
C ALA A 45 -0.27 -25.20 -48.04
N CYS A 46 -0.80 -24.30 -47.25
CA CYS A 46 -1.46 -24.68 -45.99
C CYS A 46 -2.91 -24.96 -46.35
N ASP A 47 -3.33 -26.19 -46.19
CA ASP A 47 -4.75 -26.57 -46.21
C ASP A 47 -5.47 -25.64 -45.22
N LYS A 48 -6.35 -24.80 -45.74
CA LYS A 48 -7.29 -24.04 -44.91
C LYS A 48 -8.32 -25.04 -44.32
N THR A 49 -7.96 -25.65 -43.20
CA THR A 49 -9.00 -26.17 -42.32
C THR A 49 -9.68 -24.94 -41.73
N GLU A 50 -10.87 -24.61 -42.19
CA GLU A 50 -11.73 -23.63 -41.51
C GLU A 50 -11.95 -24.14 -40.07
N THR A 51 -11.35 -23.50 -39.11
CA THR A 51 -11.67 -23.72 -37.69
C THR A 51 -13.11 -23.23 -37.51
N THR A 52 -14.06 -24.15 -37.34
CA THR A 52 -15.49 -23.85 -37.08
C THR A 52 -15.73 -23.38 -35.62
N GLY A 53 -14.71 -23.09 -34.86
CA GLY A 53 -14.77 -22.68 -33.46
C GLY A 53 -14.96 -21.16 -33.30
N ASN A 54 -15.45 -20.75 -32.14
CA ASN A 54 -15.60 -19.36 -31.72
C ASN A 54 -14.71 -19.04 -30.54
N ALA A 55 -14.08 -17.87 -30.54
CA ALA A 55 -13.39 -17.29 -29.39
C ALA A 55 -14.25 -16.14 -28.83
N GLU A 56 -14.70 -16.29 -27.58
CA GLU A 56 -15.32 -15.21 -26.85
C GLU A 56 -14.24 -14.22 -26.43
N ILE A 57 -14.42 -12.94 -26.76
CA ILE A 57 -13.55 -11.83 -26.38
C ILE A 57 -14.33 -10.96 -25.40
N TRP A 58 -13.76 -10.66 -24.27
CA TRP A 58 -14.39 -9.85 -23.23
C TRP A 58 -13.33 -9.09 -22.41
N SER A 59 -13.76 -8.11 -21.62
CA SER A 59 -12.89 -7.38 -20.70
C SER A 59 -13.42 -7.47 -19.27
N THR A 60 -12.56 -7.18 -18.31
CA THR A 60 -12.90 -7.09 -16.88
C THR A 60 -11.92 -6.10 -16.22
N TYR A 61 -12.05 -5.87 -14.91
CA TYR A 61 -11.13 -5.00 -14.18
C TYR A 61 -9.70 -5.54 -14.22
N ASN A 62 -8.70 -4.64 -14.29
CA ASN A 62 -7.30 -5.03 -14.34
C ASN A 62 -6.86 -5.73 -13.05
N THR A 63 -7.52 -5.47 -11.93
CA THR A 63 -7.29 -6.11 -10.63
C THR A 63 -7.98 -7.46 -10.45
N THR A 64 -8.82 -7.90 -11.39
CA THR A 64 -9.43 -9.23 -11.36
C THR A 64 -8.47 -10.29 -11.87
N LYS A 65 -8.10 -11.28 -11.06
CA LYS A 65 -7.32 -12.44 -11.51
C LYS A 65 -8.22 -13.44 -12.25
N VAL A 66 -8.07 -13.53 -13.56
CA VAL A 66 -8.81 -14.50 -14.39
C VAL A 66 -8.04 -15.81 -14.46
N MET A 67 -8.50 -16.82 -13.72
CA MET A 67 -7.90 -18.17 -13.69
C MET A 67 -7.91 -18.80 -15.09
N LYS A 68 -6.93 -19.67 -15.40
CA LYS A 68 -6.85 -20.38 -16.68
C LYS A 68 -8.11 -21.22 -16.93
N GLU A 69 -8.61 -21.88 -15.90
CA GLU A 69 -9.85 -22.62 -15.96
C GLU A 69 -11.06 -21.66 -15.87
N LYS A 70 -12.16 -22.08 -16.45
CA LYS A 70 -13.36 -21.25 -16.55
C LYS A 70 -14.04 -21.08 -15.19
N HIS A 71 -14.27 -19.81 -14.81
CA HIS A 71 -15.05 -19.41 -13.65
C HIS A 71 -16.08 -18.35 -14.06
N ASP A 72 -17.00 -18.07 -13.17
CA ASP A 72 -17.93 -16.97 -13.33
C ASP A 72 -17.21 -15.66 -12.98
N TYR A 73 -17.15 -14.75 -13.94
CA TYR A 73 -16.55 -13.42 -13.80
C TYR A 73 -17.55 -12.34 -14.22
N GLU A 74 -17.36 -11.13 -13.70
CA GLU A 74 -18.00 -9.96 -14.27
C GLU A 74 -17.37 -9.66 -15.63
N LYS A 75 -18.14 -9.79 -16.69
CA LYS A 75 -17.69 -9.63 -18.07
C LYS A 75 -18.24 -8.34 -18.67
N PHE A 76 -17.37 -7.54 -19.21
CA PHE A 76 -17.73 -6.37 -20.00
C PHE A 76 -17.58 -6.64 -21.50
N ALA A 77 -18.15 -5.76 -22.32
CA ALA A 77 -17.94 -5.79 -23.77
C ALA A 77 -16.43 -5.73 -24.09
N PRO A 78 -15.98 -6.34 -25.21
CA PRO A 78 -14.57 -6.35 -25.57
C PRO A 78 -14.09 -4.94 -25.96
N LYS A 79 -13.59 -4.20 -24.99
CA LYS A 79 -13.03 -2.86 -25.09
C LYS A 79 -11.89 -2.69 -24.10
N ILE A 80 -11.01 -1.75 -24.37
CA ILE A 80 -9.91 -1.37 -23.48
C ILE A 80 -10.19 0.07 -23.04
N GLU A 81 -10.45 0.28 -21.76
CA GLU A 81 -10.70 1.60 -21.19
C GLU A 81 -9.78 1.84 -20.00
N VAL A 82 -9.13 2.99 -19.98
CA VAL A 82 -8.22 3.42 -18.92
C VAL A 82 -8.47 4.90 -18.63
N SER A 83 -8.48 5.24 -17.33
CA SER A 83 -8.36 6.61 -16.86
C SER A 83 -7.06 6.73 -16.06
N MET A 84 -6.23 7.72 -16.35
CA MET A 84 -4.91 7.84 -15.77
C MET A 84 -4.48 9.30 -15.57
N ALA A 85 -3.52 9.53 -14.69
CA ALA A 85 -2.82 10.79 -14.51
C ALA A 85 -1.69 10.95 -15.56
N LYS A 86 -1.02 12.09 -15.55
CA LYS A 86 0.25 12.29 -16.25
C LYS A 86 1.38 11.65 -15.44
N SER A 87 2.41 11.18 -16.11
CA SER A 87 3.54 10.47 -15.51
C SER A 87 3.15 9.15 -14.81
N GLU A 88 2.07 8.52 -15.25
CA GLU A 88 1.51 7.29 -14.71
C GLU A 88 1.57 6.14 -15.74
N VAL A 89 1.59 4.92 -15.24
CA VAL A 89 1.38 3.68 -16.00
C VAL A 89 0.12 3.01 -15.48
N GLU A 90 -0.93 2.94 -16.27
CA GLU A 90 -2.18 2.28 -15.87
C GLU A 90 -2.58 1.20 -16.87
N GLY A 91 -3.18 0.12 -16.37
CA GLY A 91 -3.49 -1.09 -17.12
C GLY A 91 -4.97 -1.35 -17.35
N ALA A 92 -5.26 -2.08 -18.43
CA ALA A 92 -6.58 -2.67 -18.70
C ALA A 92 -6.42 -4.15 -19.05
N GLN A 93 -7.48 -4.94 -18.86
CA GLN A 93 -7.48 -6.38 -19.11
C GLN A 93 -8.44 -6.78 -20.21
N LEU A 94 -7.94 -7.53 -21.19
CA LEU A 94 -8.70 -8.18 -22.26
C LEU A 94 -8.55 -9.69 -22.15
N VAL A 95 -9.63 -10.45 -22.30
CA VAL A 95 -9.63 -11.90 -22.12
C VAL A 95 -10.14 -12.60 -23.38
N ILE A 96 -9.49 -13.71 -23.74
CA ILE A 96 -9.86 -14.59 -24.84
C ILE A 96 -10.26 -15.96 -24.27
N THR A 97 -11.47 -16.42 -24.54
CA THR A 97 -11.98 -17.76 -24.13
C THR A 97 -12.47 -18.52 -25.35
N PRO A 98 -11.65 -19.38 -25.98
CA PRO A 98 -12.03 -20.10 -27.16
C PRO A 98 -12.75 -21.43 -26.86
N ASP A 99 -13.62 -21.87 -27.77
CA ASP A 99 -14.22 -23.21 -27.75
C ASP A 99 -13.45 -24.23 -28.61
N TYR A 100 -12.25 -23.85 -29.06
CA TYR A 100 -11.31 -24.66 -29.83
C TYR A 100 -9.86 -24.34 -29.43
N ASP A 101 -8.87 -25.13 -29.85
CA ASP A 101 -7.46 -24.86 -29.58
C ASP A 101 -6.94 -23.76 -30.52
N VAL A 102 -6.62 -22.58 -29.95
CA VAL A 102 -6.02 -21.45 -30.67
C VAL A 102 -4.53 -21.71 -30.87
N LYS A 103 -4.08 -21.64 -32.10
CA LYS A 103 -2.68 -21.89 -32.47
C LYS A 103 -1.81 -20.64 -32.36
N SER A 104 -2.43 -19.46 -32.53
CA SER A 104 -1.73 -18.21 -32.38
C SER A 104 -2.69 -17.07 -32.08
N TYR A 105 -2.30 -16.15 -31.22
CA TYR A 105 -2.98 -14.87 -31.05
C TYR A 105 -1.97 -13.75 -30.87
N THR A 106 -2.36 -12.52 -31.25
CA THR A 106 -1.60 -11.29 -31.01
C THR A 106 -2.54 -10.13 -30.84
N LEU A 107 -2.19 -9.17 -29.96
CA LEU A 107 -2.86 -7.88 -29.89
C LEU A 107 -1.83 -6.80 -30.26
N THR A 108 -2.14 -6.03 -31.31
CA THR A 108 -1.24 -4.99 -31.82
C THR A 108 -1.81 -3.62 -31.49
N ALA A 109 -1.06 -2.82 -30.75
CA ALA A 109 -1.38 -1.44 -30.45
C ALA A 109 -1.24 -0.54 -31.69
N SER A 110 -2.02 0.52 -31.72
CA SER A 110 -1.91 1.62 -32.68
C SER A 110 -2.00 2.96 -31.96
N ASP A 111 -1.61 4.03 -32.62
CA ASP A 111 -1.77 5.39 -32.11
C ASP A 111 -3.24 5.70 -31.82
N LEU A 112 -3.46 6.42 -30.71
CA LEU A 112 -4.78 6.92 -30.31
C LEU A 112 -4.80 8.44 -30.46
N VAL A 113 -5.98 9.01 -30.77
CA VAL A 113 -6.10 10.43 -31.03
C VAL A 113 -7.09 11.14 -30.12
N SER A 114 -6.77 12.37 -29.76
CA SER A 114 -7.61 13.31 -29.01
C SER A 114 -7.52 14.71 -29.70
N GLY A 115 -8.39 15.02 -30.62
CA GLY A 115 -8.29 16.21 -31.48
C GLY A 115 -6.98 16.19 -32.30
N GLU A 116 -6.09 17.14 -32.06
CA GLU A 116 -4.77 17.22 -32.73
C GLU A 116 -3.68 16.44 -31.96
N ASN A 117 -3.95 15.96 -30.75
CA ASN A 117 -2.99 15.25 -29.91
C ASN A 117 -3.00 13.75 -30.24
N VAL A 118 -1.83 13.14 -30.12
CA VAL A 118 -1.63 11.70 -30.38
C VAL A 118 -1.01 11.05 -29.15
N PHE A 119 -1.58 9.94 -28.70
CA PHE A 119 -0.96 9.01 -27.76
C PHE A 119 -0.32 7.90 -28.58
N LEU A 120 1.01 7.90 -28.61
CA LEU A 120 1.77 7.02 -29.52
C LEU A 120 1.70 5.55 -29.06
N ALA A 121 1.63 4.64 -30.03
CA ALA A 121 1.64 3.21 -29.78
C ALA A 121 2.91 2.71 -29.06
N GLU A 122 4.02 3.42 -29.16
CA GLU A 122 5.27 3.11 -28.43
C GLU A 122 5.13 3.27 -26.91
N ASN A 123 4.14 4.02 -26.44
CA ASN A 123 3.78 4.19 -25.02
C ASN A 123 2.76 3.12 -24.54
N VAL A 124 2.48 2.13 -25.37
CA VAL A 124 1.58 1.02 -25.03
C VAL A 124 2.37 -0.28 -25.00
N ARG A 125 2.23 -1.04 -23.94
CA ARG A 125 2.81 -2.37 -23.81
C ARG A 125 1.70 -3.40 -23.65
N VAL A 126 1.83 -4.49 -24.38
CA VAL A 126 0.88 -5.61 -24.31
C VAL A 126 1.60 -6.81 -23.70
N TYR A 127 0.99 -7.37 -22.67
CA TYR A 127 1.51 -8.55 -21.96
C TYR A 127 0.51 -9.70 -22.05
N LYS A 128 1.03 -10.89 -22.27
CA LYS A 128 0.34 -12.14 -21.94
C LYS A 128 0.44 -12.36 -20.45
N GLN A 129 -0.67 -12.63 -19.77
CA GLN A 129 -0.61 -13.12 -18.40
C GLN A 129 -0.19 -14.58 -18.39
N GLY A 130 0.93 -14.89 -17.76
CA GLY A 130 1.39 -16.25 -17.55
C GLY A 130 0.79 -16.84 -16.28
N TYR A 131 0.54 -18.14 -16.30
CA TYR A 131 -0.11 -18.86 -15.21
C TYR A 131 0.89 -19.70 -14.44
N VAL A 132 0.75 -19.73 -13.11
CA VAL A 132 1.45 -20.63 -12.19
C VAL A 132 0.44 -21.50 -11.46
N ASN A 133 0.83 -22.75 -11.20
CA ASN A 133 -0.09 -23.71 -10.57
C ASN A 133 0.00 -23.65 -9.05
N VAL A 134 -0.95 -22.99 -8.41
CA VAL A 134 -1.11 -22.96 -6.96
C VAL A 134 -1.79 -24.26 -6.51
N THR A 135 -1.01 -25.18 -5.97
CA THR A 135 -1.50 -26.51 -5.55
C THR A 135 -2.03 -26.55 -4.12
N SER A 136 -1.65 -25.58 -3.32
CA SER A 136 -2.10 -25.42 -1.92
C SER A 136 -2.28 -23.94 -1.62
N LYS A 137 -3.38 -23.61 -0.94
CA LYS A 137 -3.62 -22.22 -0.50
C LYS A 137 -2.67 -21.80 0.62
N THR A 138 -2.44 -20.52 0.70
CA THR A 138 -1.82 -19.88 1.87
C THR A 138 -2.58 -20.29 3.14
N PRO A 139 -1.88 -20.68 4.22
CA PRO A 139 -2.53 -21.05 5.47
C PRO A 139 -3.42 -19.94 6.03
N ASN A 140 -4.59 -20.31 6.53
CA ASN A 140 -5.60 -19.39 7.07
C ASN A 140 -6.19 -18.40 6.04
N GLN A 141 -5.90 -18.59 4.75
CA GLN A 141 -6.49 -17.79 3.69
C GLN A 141 -7.99 -18.09 3.61
N THR A 142 -8.82 -17.07 3.85
CA THR A 142 -10.29 -17.15 3.84
C THR A 142 -10.92 -16.73 2.52
N ASN A 143 -10.11 -16.27 1.58
CA ASN A 143 -10.54 -15.89 0.25
C ASN A 143 -11.04 -17.10 -0.54
N GLU A 144 -12.31 -17.10 -0.92
CA GLU A 144 -12.96 -18.17 -1.71
C GLU A 144 -12.92 -17.89 -3.24
N ALA A 145 -12.59 -16.67 -3.65
CA ALA A 145 -12.64 -16.28 -5.07
C ALA A 145 -11.61 -17.00 -5.93
N TYR A 146 -10.47 -17.37 -5.36
CA TYR A 146 -9.37 -17.99 -6.09
C TYR A 146 -9.09 -19.37 -5.50
N PRO A 147 -9.71 -20.43 -6.04
CA PRO A 147 -9.39 -21.82 -5.65
C PRO A 147 -7.95 -22.16 -6.04
N THR A 148 -7.46 -23.30 -5.56
CA THR A 148 -6.21 -23.88 -6.10
C THR A 148 -6.36 -24.13 -7.62
N GLY A 149 -5.27 -23.99 -8.36
CA GLY A 149 -5.26 -24.15 -9.81
C GLY A 149 -4.30 -23.20 -10.50
N TRP A 150 -4.45 -23.09 -11.82
CA TRP A 150 -3.61 -22.20 -12.64
C TRP A 150 -4.03 -20.73 -12.49
N THR A 151 -3.27 -20.01 -11.67
CA THR A 151 -3.51 -18.61 -11.29
C THR A 151 -2.62 -17.70 -12.12
N PRO A 152 -3.13 -16.57 -12.68
CA PRO A 152 -2.31 -15.63 -13.43
C PRO A 152 -1.42 -14.84 -12.46
N ASP A 153 -0.15 -14.64 -12.84
CA ASP A 153 0.77 -13.79 -12.07
C ASP A 153 1.86 -13.11 -12.93
N MET A 154 2.50 -13.84 -13.84
CA MET A 154 3.57 -13.30 -14.67
C MET A 154 3.02 -12.39 -15.79
N LEU A 155 3.70 -11.28 -16.06
CA LEU A 155 3.46 -10.38 -17.21
C LEU A 155 4.52 -10.60 -18.28
N LEU A 156 4.28 -11.53 -19.20
CA LEU A 156 5.20 -11.80 -20.31
C LEU A 156 4.92 -10.84 -21.46
N PRO A 157 5.90 -10.04 -21.94
CA PRO A 157 5.72 -9.21 -23.12
C PRO A 157 5.21 -10.01 -24.31
N MET A 158 4.23 -9.48 -25.05
CA MET A 158 3.56 -10.19 -26.15
C MET A 158 4.55 -10.62 -27.22
N GLU A 159 5.55 -9.80 -27.53
CA GLU A 159 6.62 -10.15 -28.48
C GLU A 159 7.42 -11.37 -28.04
N LYS A 160 7.65 -11.53 -26.74
CA LYS A 160 8.31 -12.71 -26.19
C LYS A 160 7.40 -13.93 -26.21
N ALA A 161 6.11 -13.75 -25.91
CA ALA A 161 5.14 -14.84 -26.04
C ALA A 161 5.09 -15.37 -27.48
N VAL A 162 5.17 -14.49 -28.49
CA VAL A 162 5.23 -14.87 -29.92
C VAL A 162 6.57 -15.53 -30.26
N GLU A 163 7.70 -14.92 -29.85
CA GLU A 163 9.05 -15.43 -30.12
C GLU A 163 9.24 -16.86 -29.60
N TYR A 164 8.71 -17.16 -28.42
CA TYR A 164 8.85 -18.47 -27.77
C TYR A 164 7.66 -19.41 -28.03
N GLY A 165 6.70 -19.01 -28.89
CA GLY A 165 5.55 -19.84 -29.26
C GLY A 165 4.56 -20.10 -28.11
N GLU A 166 4.52 -19.20 -27.14
CA GLU A 166 3.61 -19.27 -25.98
C GLU A 166 2.29 -18.51 -26.20
N ASN A 167 2.05 -17.98 -27.39
CA ASN A 167 0.80 -17.30 -27.77
C ASN A 167 -0.26 -18.27 -28.30
N THR A 168 -0.52 -19.33 -27.53
CA THR A 168 -1.52 -20.37 -27.83
C THR A 168 -2.51 -20.48 -26.69
N ILE A 169 -3.74 -20.96 -26.95
CA ILE A 169 -4.76 -21.16 -25.94
C ILE A 169 -5.41 -22.53 -26.11
N GLU A 170 -5.45 -23.31 -25.05
CA GLU A 170 -6.18 -24.58 -25.04
C GLU A 170 -7.69 -24.35 -25.06
N LYS A 171 -8.41 -25.24 -25.73
CA LYS A 171 -9.87 -25.19 -25.79
C LYS A 171 -10.51 -25.05 -24.40
N GLY A 172 -11.38 -24.06 -24.23
CA GLY A 172 -12.14 -23.81 -23.01
C GLY A 172 -11.34 -23.15 -21.88
N CYS A 173 -10.06 -22.82 -22.11
CA CYS A 173 -9.24 -22.08 -21.16
C CYS A 173 -9.32 -20.58 -21.43
N ASN A 174 -9.18 -19.78 -20.39
CA ASN A 174 -9.02 -18.34 -20.48
C ASN A 174 -7.56 -17.97 -20.76
N GLN A 175 -7.36 -16.94 -21.57
CA GLN A 175 -6.09 -16.25 -21.68
C GLN A 175 -6.32 -14.75 -21.53
N SER A 176 -5.81 -14.20 -20.43
CA SER A 176 -5.83 -12.76 -20.18
C SER A 176 -4.62 -12.08 -20.79
N LEU A 177 -4.86 -10.88 -21.31
CA LEU A 177 -3.87 -9.92 -21.75
C LEU A 177 -3.97 -8.68 -20.88
N THR A 178 -2.85 -8.19 -20.39
CA THR A 178 -2.74 -6.85 -19.77
C THR A 178 -2.22 -5.88 -20.82
N VAL A 179 -2.87 -4.75 -20.92
CA VAL A 179 -2.46 -3.64 -21.81
C VAL A 179 -2.14 -2.45 -20.93
N GLU A 180 -0.88 -2.08 -20.83
CA GLU A 180 -0.40 -0.93 -20.06
C GLU A 180 -0.20 0.28 -20.96
N PHE A 181 -0.63 1.44 -20.49
CA PHE A 181 -0.44 2.74 -21.10
C PHE A 181 0.48 3.58 -20.22
N SER A 182 1.52 4.17 -20.80
CA SER A 182 2.48 5.02 -20.09
C SER A 182 2.31 6.47 -20.55
N SER A 183 1.97 7.35 -19.63
CA SER A 183 1.93 8.80 -19.89
C SER A 183 3.20 9.48 -19.37
N THR A 184 3.42 10.71 -19.77
CA THR A 184 4.51 11.57 -19.30
C THR A 184 3.93 12.90 -18.80
N VAL A 185 4.73 13.71 -18.11
CA VAL A 185 4.33 15.07 -17.68
C VAL A 185 3.89 15.92 -18.87
N SER A 186 4.43 15.66 -20.05
CA SER A 186 4.12 16.38 -21.30
C SER A 186 2.91 15.82 -22.07
N THR A 187 2.35 14.68 -21.65
CA THR A 187 1.15 14.12 -22.29
C THR A 187 -0.03 15.07 -22.07
N PRO A 188 -0.65 15.60 -23.14
CA PRO A 188 -1.80 16.50 -22.97
C PRO A 188 -2.98 15.78 -22.33
N ALA A 189 -3.66 16.44 -21.40
CA ALA A 189 -4.90 15.92 -20.85
C ALA A 189 -6.01 15.83 -21.91
N GLY A 190 -6.82 14.78 -21.84
CA GLY A 190 -7.92 14.54 -22.79
C GLY A 190 -8.22 13.07 -22.97
N THR A 191 -9.29 12.77 -23.71
CA THR A 191 -9.68 11.41 -24.02
C THR A 191 -9.16 11.02 -25.41
N TYR A 192 -8.26 10.07 -25.45
CA TYR A 192 -7.65 9.50 -26.66
C TYR A 192 -8.42 8.24 -27.07
N THR A 193 -8.82 8.13 -28.32
CA THR A 193 -9.58 6.99 -28.81
C THR A 193 -8.97 6.39 -30.07
N GLY A 194 -9.22 5.10 -30.30
CA GLY A 194 -8.76 4.35 -31.44
C GLY A 194 -9.18 2.89 -31.38
N THR A 195 -8.48 2.03 -32.10
CA THR A 195 -8.71 0.58 -32.09
C THR A 195 -7.37 -0.17 -32.07
N PHE A 196 -7.31 -1.27 -31.35
CA PHE A 196 -6.20 -2.23 -31.45
C PHE A 196 -6.62 -3.47 -32.22
N ALA A 197 -5.69 -4.05 -32.98
CA ALA A 197 -5.97 -5.22 -33.81
C ALA A 197 -5.68 -6.51 -33.03
N LEU A 198 -6.73 -7.24 -32.62
CA LEU A 198 -6.62 -8.59 -32.10
C LEU A 198 -6.67 -9.59 -33.25
N ASP A 199 -5.64 -10.38 -33.42
CA ASP A 199 -5.59 -11.49 -34.38
C ASP A 199 -5.61 -12.81 -33.62
N VAL A 200 -6.60 -13.67 -33.94
CA VAL A 200 -6.71 -15.02 -33.40
C VAL A 200 -6.80 -15.98 -34.58
N ASP A 201 -5.75 -16.78 -34.81
CA ASP A 201 -5.61 -17.71 -35.92
C ASP A 201 -5.86 -17.08 -37.30
N GLY A 202 -5.43 -15.82 -37.49
CA GLY A 202 -5.60 -15.06 -38.71
C GLY A 202 -6.96 -14.35 -38.86
N LYS A 203 -7.86 -14.51 -37.88
CA LYS A 203 -9.11 -13.73 -37.79
C LYS A 203 -8.86 -12.46 -37.01
N LYS A 204 -8.95 -11.32 -37.68
CA LYS A 204 -8.74 -10.00 -37.08
C LYS A 204 -10.03 -9.44 -36.51
N THR A 205 -9.93 -8.83 -35.33
CA THR A 205 -11.02 -8.11 -34.65
C THR A 205 -10.47 -6.79 -34.13
N ASP A 206 -11.13 -5.71 -34.46
CA ASP A 206 -10.79 -4.38 -33.96
C ASP A 206 -11.37 -4.23 -32.55
N ILE A 207 -10.52 -3.99 -31.57
CA ILE A 207 -10.89 -3.76 -30.18
C ILE A 207 -10.92 -2.25 -29.93
N PRO A 208 -12.06 -1.67 -29.57
CA PRO A 208 -12.14 -0.25 -29.23
C PRO A 208 -11.25 0.08 -28.02
N VAL A 209 -10.56 1.22 -28.11
CA VAL A 209 -9.68 1.71 -27.03
C VAL A 209 -10.02 3.14 -26.68
N SER A 210 -10.08 3.45 -25.40
CA SER A 210 -10.24 4.79 -24.86
C SER A 210 -9.30 5.00 -23.66
N VAL A 211 -8.46 6.03 -23.75
CA VAL A 211 -7.55 6.42 -22.66
C VAL A 211 -7.89 7.86 -22.26
N ASN A 212 -8.36 8.04 -21.03
CA ASN A 212 -8.64 9.35 -20.48
C ASN A 212 -7.48 9.82 -19.61
N VAL A 213 -6.72 10.79 -20.08
CA VAL A 213 -5.58 11.38 -19.33
C VAL A 213 -6.07 12.58 -18.56
N TRP A 214 -6.01 12.52 -17.23
CA TRP A 214 -6.34 13.62 -16.33
C TRP A 214 -5.24 14.70 -16.34
N ASN A 215 -5.59 15.95 -16.06
CA ASN A 215 -4.61 17.01 -15.87
C ASN A 215 -4.05 17.01 -14.43
N ILE A 216 -3.55 15.86 -14.01
CA ILE A 216 -2.92 15.60 -12.71
C ILE A 216 -1.53 15.03 -13.02
N ASP A 217 -0.48 15.52 -12.35
CA ASP A 217 0.89 15.02 -12.53
C ASP A 217 1.33 14.25 -11.28
N VAL A 218 1.76 13.00 -11.47
CA VAL A 218 2.27 12.11 -10.43
C VAL A 218 3.74 11.75 -10.66
N SER A 219 4.51 12.68 -11.22
CA SER A 219 5.94 12.50 -11.48
C SER A 219 6.79 12.41 -10.21
N LYS A 220 6.32 12.99 -9.10
CA LYS A 220 6.99 12.90 -7.79
C LYS A 220 6.55 11.65 -7.06
N THR A 221 7.50 10.86 -6.56
CA THR A 221 7.25 9.66 -5.76
C THR A 221 7.35 9.99 -4.28
N TYR A 222 6.28 9.70 -3.53
CA TYR A 222 6.19 9.92 -2.10
C TYR A 222 6.36 8.62 -1.31
N GLY A 223 6.73 8.76 -0.05
CA GLY A 223 7.02 7.65 0.84
C GLY A 223 8.36 6.97 0.53
N LYS A 224 8.86 6.23 1.49
CA LYS A 224 10.12 5.49 1.37
C LYS A 224 9.82 4.00 1.14
N SER A 225 10.77 3.28 0.56
CA SER A 225 10.68 1.83 0.41
C SER A 225 11.96 1.14 0.84
N CYS A 226 11.80 -0.05 1.43
CA CYS A 226 12.88 -0.93 1.81
C CYS A 226 12.57 -2.33 1.28
N PHE A 227 12.82 -2.54 -0.01
CA PHE A 227 12.65 -3.84 -0.66
C PHE A 227 14.00 -4.51 -0.81
N ALA A 228 14.21 -5.63 -0.13
CA ALA A 228 15.36 -6.45 -0.43
C ALA A 228 15.19 -7.11 -1.81
N TYR A 229 16.30 -7.33 -2.49
CA TYR A 229 16.34 -8.00 -3.78
C TYR A 229 17.71 -8.62 -3.98
N GLY A 230 17.81 -9.52 -4.97
CA GLY A 230 19.09 -10.08 -5.37
C GLY A 230 19.55 -11.26 -4.50
N ASP A 231 18.63 -11.92 -3.79
CA ASP A 231 18.91 -13.24 -3.20
C ASP A 231 19.07 -14.29 -4.31
N PHE A 232 19.96 -13.94 -5.24
CA PHE A 232 20.40 -14.83 -6.31
C PHE A 232 21.62 -15.58 -5.79
N ASP A 233 21.48 -16.84 -5.53
CA ASP A 233 22.63 -17.74 -5.33
C ASP A 233 23.41 -17.89 -6.65
N ASP A 234 24.73 -18.01 -6.60
CA ASP A 234 25.58 -18.21 -7.78
C ASP A 234 25.21 -19.47 -8.62
N ASN A 235 24.37 -20.35 -8.08
CA ASN A 235 23.88 -21.55 -8.73
C ASN A 235 22.43 -21.46 -9.19
N LEU A 236 21.88 -20.28 -9.36
CA LEU A 236 20.45 -20.02 -9.31
C LEU A 236 19.63 -20.57 -10.44
N LEU A 237 20.19 -20.84 -11.57
CA LEU A 237 19.45 -21.28 -12.74
C LEU A 237 20.36 -22.08 -13.67
N PRO A 238 19.87 -23.08 -14.37
CA PRO A 238 20.73 -23.93 -15.15
C PRO A 238 21.60 -23.11 -16.10
N GLY A 239 22.86 -23.00 -15.76
CA GLY A 239 23.97 -22.81 -16.64
C GLY A 239 24.52 -21.43 -16.91
N GLU A 240 23.84 -20.30 -16.68
CA GLU A 240 24.38 -19.05 -17.26
C GLU A 240 24.17 -17.73 -16.49
N LEU A 241 23.48 -17.72 -15.36
CA LEU A 241 23.27 -16.50 -14.57
C LEU A 241 24.03 -16.57 -13.25
N SER A 242 25.28 -16.11 -13.29
CA SER A 242 25.98 -15.76 -12.07
C SER A 242 25.40 -14.48 -11.48
N ASN A 243 25.37 -14.37 -10.15
CA ASN A 243 25.02 -13.14 -9.41
C ASN A 243 26.05 -12.05 -9.69
N THR A 244 25.96 -11.42 -10.86
CA THR A 244 26.89 -10.36 -11.29
C THR A 244 26.36 -8.99 -10.91
N ALA A 245 27.25 -8.00 -10.83
CA ALA A 245 26.86 -6.61 -10.59
C ALA A 245 25.92 -6.09 -11.69
N GLU A 246 26.13 -6.53 -12.94
CA GLU A 246 25.27 -6.16 -14.07
C GLU A 246 23.85 -6.76 -13.95
N LEU A 247 23.74 -7.99 -13.45
CA LEU A 247 22.42 -8.59 -13.19
C LEU A 247 21.70 -7.84 -12.08
N ARG A 248 22.40 -7.58 -10.96
CA ARG A 248 21.83 -6.81 -9.86
C ARG A 248 21.44 -5.40 -10.28
N ALA A 249 22.23 -4.73 -11.12
CA ALA A 249 21.88 -3.43 -11.66
C ALA A 249 20.59 -3.49 -12.51
N ALA A 250 20.42 -4.51 -13.35
CA ALA A 250 19.22 -4.68 -14.15
C ALA A 250 17.96 -4.86 -13.27
N TYR A 251 18.06 -5.60 -12.16
CA TYR A 251 16.96 -5.73 -11.20
C TYR A 251 16.71 -4.43 -10.40
N TYR A 252 17.76 -3.74 -10.01
CA TYR A 252 17.69 -2.47 -9.31
C TYR A 252 16.97 -1.41 -10.15
N GLU A 253 17.41 -1.20 -11.38
CA GLU A 253 16.82 -0.26 -12.33
C GLU A 253 15.36 -0.62 -12.65
N PHE A 254 15.09 -1.92 -12.82
CA PHE A 254 13.73 -2.40 -13.03
C PHE A 254 12.78 -2.08 -11.85
N LEU A 255 13.26 -2.23 -10.60
CA LEU A 255 12.48 -1.86 -9.42
C LEU A 255 12.29 -0.35 -9.33
N LEU A 256 13.32 0.46 -9.63
CA LEU A 256 13.21 1.92 -9.71
C LEU A 256 12.16 2.33 -10.75
N ASP A 257 12.18 1.73 -11.95
CA ASP A 257 11.17 1.99 -12.99
C ASP A 257 9.74 1.63 -12.56
N ASN A 258 9.61 0.74 -11.56
CA ASN A 258 8.36 0.43 -10.89
C ASN A 258 8.14 1.23 -9.58
N ARG A 259 8.81 2.39 -9.43
CA ARG A 259 8.71 3.32 -8.29
C ARG A 259 9.07 2.70 -6.93
N ILE A 260 9.97 1.73 -6.93
CA ILE A 260 10.50 1.10 -5.72
C ILE A 260 11.99 1.40 -5.62
N SER A 261 12.40 2.11 -4.58
CA SER A 261 13.81 2.24 -4.22
C SER A 261 14.25 1.02 -3.42
N PRO A 262 15.13 0.16 -3.97
CA PRO A 262 15.55 -1.04 -3.26
C PRO A 262 16.44 -0.73 -2.05
N ALA A 263 16.46 -1.64 -1.08
CA ALA A 263 17.18 -1.48 0.19
C ALA A 263 18.70 -1.36 0.04
N ASN A 264 19.27 -2.01 -0.97
CA ASN A 264 20.72 -2.05 -1.19
C ASN A 264 21.05 -1.70 -2.64
N PHE A 265 22.14 -0.96 -2.85
CA PHE A 265 22.64 -0.71 -4.19
C PHE A 265 23.13 -1.99 -4.89
N PRO A 266 23.28 -2.00 -6.24
CA PRO A 266 23.62 -3.18 -7.02
C PRO A 266 24.86 -3.97 -6.60
N GLU A 267 25.84 -3.34 -5.98
CA GLU A 267 27.01 -4.06 -5.45
C GLU A 267 26.71 -4.86 -4.16
N GLY A 268 25.51 -4.70 -3.61
CA GLY A 268 25.04 -5.43 -2.45
C GLY A 268 25.55 -4.89 -1.12
N SER A 269 25.20 -5.58 -0.03
CA SER A 269 25.50 -5.14 1.34
C SER A 269 26.98 -5.23 1.72
N GLU A 270 27.81 -5.89 0.91
CA GLU A 270 29.25 -6.04 1.17
C GLU A 270 30.13 -5.00 0.42
N GLN A 271 29.52 -4.05 -0.28
CA GLN A 271 30.22 -3.01 -1.01
C GLN A 271 31.13 -2.16 -0.10
N LEU A 272 32.20 -1.60 -0.68
CA LEU A 272 33.08 -0.67 0.01
C LEU A 272 32.43 0.72 0.12
N PRO A 273 32.80 1.56 1.12
CA PRO A 273 32.25 2.91 1.27
C PRO A 273 32.34 3.77 0.02
N GLU A 274 33.48 3.75 -0.69
CA GLU A 274 33.64 4.52 -1.92
C GLU A 274 32.68 4.04 -3.02
N ALA A 275 32.47 2.72 -3.15
CA ALA A 275 31.52 2.16 -4.10
C ALA A 275 30.08 2.51 -3.74
N PHE A 276 29.74 2.57 -2.46
CA PHE A 276 28.43 3.01 -2.00
C PHE A 276 28.14 4.45 -2.43
N VAL A 277 29.10 5.35 -2.23
CA VAL A 277 28.94 6.75 -2.65
C VAL A 277 28.83 6.87 -4.18
N GLU A 278 29.64 6.11 -4.95
CA GLU A 278 29.53 6.09 -6.41
C GLU A 278 28.16 5.61 -6.89
N GLN A 279 27.59 4.59 -6.26
CA GLN A 279 26.25 4.09 -6.57
C GLN A 279 25.18 5.11 -6.21
N PHE A 280 25.26 5.73 -5.03
CA PHE A 280 24.36 6.82 -4.66
C PHE A 280 24.39 7.94 -5.70
N LEU A 281 25.57 8.41 -6.08
CA LEU A 281 25.72 9.46 -7.11
C LEU A 281 25.20 9.04 -8.49
N THR A 282 25.18 7.75 -8.78
CA THR A 282 24.61 7.21 -10.03
C THR A 282 23.11 7.29 -10.06
N TYR A 283 22.45 6.98 -8.94
CA TYR A 283 21.00 6.81 -8.90
C TYR A 283 20.23 7.99 -8.29
N LYS A 284 20.88 8.89 -7.52
CA LYS A 284 20.21 9.99 -6.81
C LYS A 284 19.37 10.94 -7.69
N ASP A 285 19.68 11.00 -8.98
CA ASP A 285 18.98 11.84 -9.96
C ASP A 285 17.94 11.04 -10.77
N HIS A 286 17.74 9.75 -10.47
CA HIS A 286 16.68 8.96 -11.09
C HIS A 286 15.31 9.48 -10.60
N PRO A 287 14.31 9.70 -11.48
CA PRO A 287 13.06 10.37 -11.12
C PRO A 287 12.27 9.67 -9.99
N TYR A 288 12.47 8.37 -9.82
CA TYR A 288 11.77 7.58 -8.82
C TYR A 288 12.67 7.10 -7.66
N PHE A 289 13.93 7.55 -7.61
CA PHE A 289 14.80 7.28 -6.47
C PHE A 289 14.44 8.21 -5.31
N ASN A 290 13.94 7.66 -4.22
CA ASN A 290 13.45 8.44 -3.08
C ASN A 290 13.89 7.91 -1.71
N SER A 291 14.57 6.76 -1.66
CA SER A 291 15.07 6.22 -0.40
C SER A 291 16.24 5.25 -0.60
N PHE A 292 17.05 5.07 0.43
CA PHE A 292 18.14 4.09 0.48
C PHE A 292 18.52 3.73 1.90
N GLY A 293 18.98 2.49 2.10
CA GLY A 293 19.44 1.99 3.39
C GLY A 293 20.95 2.12 3.57
N PHE A 294 21.40 2.59 4.73
CA PHE A 294 22.81 2.46 5.10
C PHE A 294 23.13 1.02 5.51
N PRO A 295 24.26 0.45 5.08
CA PRO A 295 24.59 -0.95 5.36
C PRO A 295 25.00 -1.13 6.83
N ILE A 296 24.11 -1.75 7.61
CA ILE A 296 24.37 -2.07 9.01
C ILE A 296 25.37 -3.22 9.11
N ARG A 297 26.47 -2.98 9.79
CA ARG A 297 27.51 -3.99 10.07
C ARG A 297 27.47 -4.43 11.52
N ARG A 298 27.51 -5.74 11.73
CA ARG A 298 27.58 -6.32 13.07
C ARG A 298 28.92 -5.94 13.75
N GLY A 299 28.86 -5.68 15.06
CA GLY A 299 30.00 -5.47 15.89
C GLY A 299 30.65 -6.79 16.35
N ARG A 300 31.11 -6.82 17.61
CA ARG A 300 31.75 -8.02 18.19
C ARG A 300 30.79 -9.16 18.48
N SER A 301 29.52 -8.89 18.57
CA SER A 301 28.45 -9.88 18.78
C SER A 301 27.30 -9.66 17.80
N ALA A 302 26.35 -10.60 17.74
CA ALA A 302 25.17 -10.50 16.92
C ALA A 302 24.28 -9.30 17.32
N TYR A 303 24.36 -8.89 18.58
CA TYR A 303 23.59 -7.81 19.18
C TYR A 303 24.42 -6.53 19.40
N ASP A 304 25.37 -6.26 18.52
CA ASP A 304 26.21 -5.07 18.58
C ASP A 304 26.46 -4.53 17.17
N VAL A 305 26.55 -3.21 17.05
CA VAL A 305 26.80 -2.52 15.78
C VAL A 305 28.23 -2.01 15.69
N ASN A 306 28.84 -2.11 14.51
CA ASN A 306 30.14 -1.52 14.24
C ASN A 306 29.96 -0.10 13.66
N THR A 307 29.82 0.87 14.56
CA THR A 307 29.60 2.27 14.18
C THR A 307 30.80 2.93 13.49
N GLU A 308 32.04 2.48 13.75
CA GLU A 308 33.21 2.95 13.02
C GLU A 308 33.17 2.57 11.55
N SER A 309 32.68 1.37 11.24
CA SER A 309 32.44 0.96 9.86
C SER A 309 31.24 1.69 9.26
N LEU A 310 30.15 1.84 10.03
CA LEU A 310 28.91 2.51 9.57
C LEU A 310 29.19 3.98 9.22
N ARG A 311 29.94 4.68 10.05
CA ARG A 311 30.32 6.08 9.82
C ARG A 311 30.95 6.31 8.44
N GLN A 312 31.72 5.34 7.93
CA GLN A 312 32.37 5.46 6.63
C GLN A 312 31.38 5.52 5.45
N TYR A 313 30.16 5.07 5.66
CA TYR A 313 29.06 5.19 4.68
C TYR A 313 28.22 6.45 4.90
N VAL A 314 27.93 6.78 6.16
CA VAL A 314 27.03 7.89 6.53
C VAL A 314 27.70 9.25 6.29
N GLU A 315 28.90 9.47 6.87
CA GLU A 315 29.57 10.76 6.82
C GLU A 315 29.81 11.29 5.39
N PRO A 316 30.24 10.48 4.40
CA PRO A 316 30.35 10.98 3.03
C PRO A 316 29.04 11.46 2.42
N ILE A 317 27.91 10.81 2.69
CA ILE A 317 26.59 11.25 2.21
C ILE A 317 26.16 12.55 2.90
N VAL A 318 26.38 12.68 4.21
CA VAL A 318 26.13 13.92 4.95
C VAL A 318 26.94 15.07 4.34
N ARG A 319 28.21 14.83 3.98
CA ARG A 319 29.08 15.84 3.34
C ARG A 319 28.72 16.17 1.89
N LEU A 320 27.87 15.39 1.23
CA LEU A 320 27.31 15.72 -0.08
C LEU A 320 26.11 16.67 0.00
N CYS A 321 25.52 16.84 1.18
CA CYS A 321 24.38 17.74 1.37
C CYS A 321 24.77 19.20 1.17
N THR A 322 23.85 19.99 0.63
CA THR A 322 24.01 21.41 0.34
C THR A 322 22.77 22.16 0.73
N PRO A 323 22.82 23.51 0.91
CA PRO A 323 21.61 24.29 1.01
C PRO A 323 20.63 24.01 -0.14
N GLY A 324 19.47 23.41 0.16
CA GLY A 324 18.45 22.99 -0.83
C GLY A 324 18.51 21.52 -1.26
N ASN A 325 19.53 20.73 -0.84
CA ASN A 325 19.62 19.31 -1.12
C ASN A 325 20.14 18.55 0.10
N VAL A 326 19.23 18.07 0.95
CA VAL A 326 19.54 17.31 2.16
C VAL A 326 19.30 15.81 1.88
N TYR A 327 20.29 15.16 1.27
CA TYR A 327 20.17 13.77 0.80
C TYR A 327 19.91 12.75 1.91
N VAL A 328 20.27 13.06 3.16
CA VAL A 328 20.03 12.16 4.29
C VAL A 328 18.55 12.02 4.65
N ASP A 329 17.68 12.92 4.17
CA ASP A 329 16.22 12.78 4.33
C ASP A 329 15.67 11.55 3.58
N MET A 330 16.39 11.03 2.58
CA MET A 330 16.06 9.81 1.88
C MET A 330 16.61 8.54 2.58
N ALA A 331 17.50 8.70 3.58
CA ALA A 331 18.20 7.59 4.20
C ALA A 331 17.40 6.92 5.31
N TYR A 332 17.77 5.68 5.63
CA TYR A 332 17.33 4.96 6.81
C TYR A 332 18.35 3.90 7.23
N TYR A 333 18.22 3.41 8.46
CA TYR A 333 18.92 2.23 8.96
C TYR A 333 17.93 1.10 9.16
N TYR A 334 18.02 0.03 8.40
CA TYR A 334 17.26 -1.17 8.71
C TYR A 334 18.08 -2.07 9.63
N LEU A 335 17.60 -2.26 10.87
CA LEU A 335 18.33 -2.99 11.91
C LEU A 335 18.18 -4.52 11.75
N VAL A 336 18.47 -5.02 10.54
CA VAL A 336 18.40 -6.44 10.17
C VAL A 336 19.01 -7.40 11.21
N PRO A 337 20.14 -7.08 11.90
CA PRO A 337 20.69 -8.02 12.87
C PRO A 337 19.81 -8.30 14.10
N ILE A 338 18.79 -7.47 14.33
CA ILE A 338 17.80 -7.60 15.42
C ILE A 338 16.37 -7.63 14.85
N ASP A 339 16.21 -8.24 13.69
CA ASP A 339 14.93 -8.46 13.04
C ASP A 339 13.94 -9.21 13.95
N GLU A 340 12.69 -8.74 13.99
CA GLU A 340 11.59 -9.29 14.81
C GLU A 340 12.01 -9.64 16.26
N PRO A 341 12.50 -8.66 17.06
CA PRO A 341 13.02 -8.93 18.38
C PRO A 341 11.97 -9.55 19.30
N SER A 342 12.29 -10.71 19.90
CA SER A 342 11.35 -11.50 20.70
C SER A 342 11.93 -11.98 22.04
N SER A 343 13.12 -11.52 22.41
CA SER A 343 13.79 -11.89 23.67
C SER A 343 14.36 -10.66 24.37
N GLU A 344 14.57 -10.76 25.69
CA GLU A 344 15.20 -9.69 26.48
C GLU A 344 16.57 -9.27 25.91
N ALA A 345 17.36 -10.23 25.43
CA ALA A 345 18.65 -9.95 24.80
C ALA A 345 18.49 -9.14 23.49
N ALA A 346 17.48 -9.46 22.68
CA ALA A 346 17.16 -8.71 21.46
C ALA A 346 16.63 -7.32 21.80
N PHE A 347 15.77 -7.18 22.82
CA PHE A 347 15.27 -5.87 23.27
C PHE A 347 16.39 -4.96 23.78
N ASN A 348 17.33 -5.53 24.56
CA ASN A 348 18.52 -4.78 25.00
C ASN A 348 19.45 -4.43 23.83
N ALA A 349 19.46 -5.24 22.77
CA ALA A 349 20.22 -4.94 21.58
C ALA A 349 19.63 -3.74 20.81
N VAL A 350 18.31 -3.58 20.77
CA VAL A 350 17.66 -2.40 20.19
C VAL A 350 18.20 -1.11 20.81
N ASP A 351 18.24 -1.03 22.15
CA ASP A 351 18.84 0.11 22.86
C ASP A 351 20.30 0.31 22.48
N THR A 352 21.07 -0.78 22.43
CA THR A 352 22.50 -0.71 22.12
C THR A 352 22.76 -0.14 20.74
N TYR A 353 21.96 -0.56 19.75
CA TYR A 353 22.05 -0.03 18.39
C TYR A 353 21.70 1.44 18.35
N ARG A 354 20.55 1.80 18.92
CA ARG A 354 20.08 3.18 18.94
C ARG A 354 21.14 4.11 19.55
N VAL A 355 21.54 3.88 20.80
CA VAL A 355 22.50 4.74 21.50
C VAL A 355 23.81 4.89 20.71
N LYS A 356 24.32 3.80 20.15
CA LYS A 356 25.59 3.84 19.40
C LYS A 356 25.48 4.55 18.06
N ILE A 357 24.34 4.42 17.39
CA ILE A 357 24.09 5.13 16.11
C ILE A 357 23.95 6.62 16.40
N ASP A 358 23.14 7.00 17.40
CA ASP A 358 22.96 8.40 17.82
C ASP A 358 24.31 9.04 18.22
N GLU A 359 25.15 8.33 18.99
CA GLU A 359 26.50 8.80 19.32
C GLU A 359 27.42 8.95 18.10
N MET A 360 27.27 8.10 17.10
CA MET A 360 28.03 8.18 15.84
C MET A 360 27.60 9.41 15.04
N GLU A 361 26.30 9.65 14.96
CA GLU A 361 25.73 10.82 14.26
C GLU A 361 26.20 12.13 14.89
N GLU A 362 26.15 12.24 16.21
CA GLU A 362 26.69 13.42 16.91
C GLU A 362 28.19 13.64 16.61
N LYS A 363 28.99 12.59 16.56
CA LYS A 363 30.42 12.70 16.17
C LYS A 363 30.62 13.15 14.73
N ILE A 364 29.69 12.78 13.82
CA ILE A 364 29.70 13.30 12.45
C ILE A 364 29.42 14.80 12.45
N LEU A 365 28.36 15.23 13.17
CA LEU A 365 27.99 16.64 13.27
C LEU A 365 29.08 17.49 13.91
N GLU A 366 29.72 17.01 14.99
CA GLU A 366 30.88 17.65 15.59
C GLU A 366 32.06 17.80 14.62
N ALA A 367 32.28 16.80 13.78
CA ALA A 367 33.35 16.84 12.76
C ALA A 367 33.07 17.87 11.69
N LEU A 368 31.84 18.01 11.22
CA LEU A 368 31.42 19.05 10.26
C LEU A 368 31.71 20.46 10.80
N ASP A 369 31.41 20.71 12.07
CA ASP A 369 31.71 21.99 12.71
C ASP A 369 33.21 22.24 12.85
N ALA A 370 33.94 21.24 13.29
CA ALA A 370 35.39 21.36 13.51
C ALA A 370 36.16 21.59 12.21
N ASP A 371 35.73 20.99 11.11
CA ASP A 371 36.35 21.11 9.79
C ASP A 371 35.92 22.37 9.01
N GLY A 372 34.96 23.15 9.55
CA GLY A 372 34.42 24.33 8.88
C GLY A 372 33.60 24.00 7.63
N PHE A 373 32.91 22.87 7.62
CA PHE A 373 32.06 22.41 6.51
C PHE A 373 31.07 23.49 6.07
N PHE A 374 30.35 24.09 7.03
CA PHE A 374 29.35 25.13 6.74
C PHE A 374 29.99 26.42 6.22
N ASP A 375 31.24 26.72 6.58
CA ASP A 375 31.97 27.88 6.08
C ASP A 375 32.29 27.78 4.58
N SER A 376 32.33 26.57 4.05
CA SER A 376 32.57 26.33 2.61
C SER A 376 31.48 26.94 1.70
N PHE A 377 30.29 27.15 2.24
CA PHE A 377 29.13 27.67 1.50
C PHE A 377 29.05 29.21 1.48
N LYS A 378 29.86 29.94 2.28
CA LYS A 378 29.81 31.40 2.41
C LYS A 378 30.03 32.17 1.10
N LYS A 379 30.58 31.50 0.07
CA LYS A 379 30.78 32.13 -1.22
C LYS A 379 29.50 32.24 -2.04
N ASP A 380 28.62 31.29 -1.89
CA ASP A 380 27.44 31.08 -2.77
C ASP A 380 26.11 31.33 -2.07
N TYR A 381 26.09 31.39 -0.72
CA TYR A 381 24.89 31.52 0.11
C TYR A 381 25.06 32.59 1.21
N THR A 382 23.96 33.15 1.66
CA THR A 382 23.92 34.11 2.78
C THR A 382 24.14 33.39 4.13
N GLU A 383 24.50 34.17 5.17
CA GLU A 383 24.63 33.62 6.54
C GLU A 383 23.32 33.00 7.07
N GLU A 384 22.17 33.59 6.69
CA GLU A 384 20.84 33.09 7.07
C GLU A 384 20.52 31.74 6.41
N GLU A 385 20.81 31.61 5.11
CA GLU A 385 20.62 30.34 4.37
C GLU A 385 21.53 29.24 4.91
N ILE A 386 22.78 29.58 5.24
CA ILE A 386 23.72 28.61 5.84
C ILE A 386 23.27 28.21 7.24
N ALA A 387 22.77 29.14 8.06
CA ALA A 387 22.27 28.84 9.39
C ALA A 387 21.01 27.95 9.33
N ALA A 388 20.09 28.23 8.42
CA ALA A 388 18.91 27.40 8.17
C ALA A 388 19.32 25.99 7.71
N PHE A 389 20.22 25.89 6.72
CA PHE A 389 20.74 24.61 6.23
C PHE A 389 21.42 23.82 7.36
N ARG A 390 22.24 24.47 8.20
CA ARG A 390 22.86 23.79 9.35
C ARG A 390 21.82 23.21 10.29
N THR A 391 20.80 23.97 10.62
CA THR A 391 19.70 23.49 11.48
C THR A 391 19.02 22.28 10.84
N THR A 392 18.57 22.40 9.60
CA THR A 392 17.91 21.32 8.87
C THR A 392 18.81 20.08 8.77
N LEU A 393 20.07 20.22 8.35
CA LEU A 393 20.97 19.07 8.23
C LEU A 393 21.21 18.36 9.56
N CYS A 394 21.39 19.11 10.65
CA CYS A 394 21.57 18.52 11.97
C CYS A 394 20.32 17.78 12.46
N GLU A 395 19.13 18.31 12.20
CA GLU A 395 17.86 17.66 12.50
C GLU A 395 17.68 16.41 11.63
N SER A 396 17.91 16.50 10.34
CA SER A 396 17.80 15.36 9.40
C SER A 396 18.73 14.20 9.77
N VAL A 397 19.98 14.50 10.15
CA VAL A 397 20.95 13.44 10.58
C VAL A 397 20.49 12.76 11.86
N ARG A 398 20.01 13.50 12.87
CA ARG A 398 19.51 12.93 14.14
C ARG A 398 18.21 12.14 13.99
N ASN A 399 17.45 12.42 12.95
CA ASN A 399 16.14 11.83 12.70
C ASN A 399 16.16 10.76 11.60
N ILE A 400 17.35 10.29 11.16
CA ILE A 400 17.43 9.18 10.22
C ILE A 400 16.69 7.96 10.83
N PRO A 401 15.67 7.40 10.15
CA PRO A 401 14.88 6.30 10.68
C PRO A 401 15.73 5.07 11.02
N GLN A 402 15.61 4.58 12.25
CA GLN A 402 16.22 3.33 12.71
C GLN A 402 15.11 2.27 12.79
N ILE A 403 14.89 1.56 11.70
CA ILE A 403 13.75 0.67 11.48
C ILE A 403 13.93 -0.64 12.25
N VAL A 404 12.94 -0.98 13.08
CA VAL A 404 12.84 -2.26 13.78
C VAL A 404 11.50 -2.93 13.44
N THR A 405 11.57 -4.14 12.91
CA THR A 405 10.41 -4.96 12.51
C THR A 405 9.70 -5.57 13.70
N THR A 406 8.90 -4.76 14.41
CA THR A 406 8.16 -5.22 15.60
C THR A 406 6.87 -4.42 15.79
N PRO A 407 5.79 -5.03 16.30
CA PRO A 407 4.66 -4.29 16.81
C PRO A 407 5.04 -3.47 18.06
N TYR A 408 4.29 -2.39 18.29
CA TYR A 408 4.43 -1.61 19.52
C TYR A 408 4.27 -2.50 20.75
N ASN A 409 5.17 -2.35 21.71
CA ASN A 409 5.06 -2.98 23.01
C ASN A 409 5.69 -2.12 24.11
N ASP A 410 5.16 -2.24 25.33
CA ASP A 410 5.59 -1.42 26.48
C ASP A 410 7.07 -1.60 26.87
N THR A 411 7.67 -2.76 26.53
CA THR A 411 9.09 -3.02 26.84
C THR A 411 10.01 -2.21 25.96
N LEU A 412 9.58 -1.95 24.71
CA LEU A 412 10.37 -1.21 23.72
C LEU A 412 9.90 0.25 23.56
N LYS A 413 8.91 0.68 24.34
CA LYS A 413 8.46 2.05 24.37
C LYS A 413 9.64 3.00 24.61
N ASP A 414 9.72 4.06 23.85
CA ASP A 414 10.79 5.07 23.89
C ASP A 414 12.21 4.56 23.54
N ARG A 415 12.32 3.28 23.10
CA ARG A 415 13.59 2.67 22.70
C ARG A 415 13.76 2.53 21.19
N ILE A 416 12.67 2.62 20.45
CA ILE A 416 12.64 2.53 18.99
C ILE A 416 12.23 3.90 18.45
N ASN A 417 13.02 4.46 17.51
CA ASN A 417 12.56 5.66 16.84
C ASN A 417 11.59 5.34 15.71
N THR A 418 11.76 4.23 15.01
CA THR A 418 10.92 3.84 13.87
C THR A 418 10.44 2.39 14.01
N TYR A 419 9.19 2.21 14.43
CA TYR A 419 8.52 0.92 14.41
C TYR A 419 8.13 0.55 12.97
N CYS A 420 8.33 -0.72 12.63
CA CYS A 420 7.86 -1.30 11.37
C CYS A 420 7.11 -2.61 11.67
N PRO A 421 5.85 -2.56 12.13
CA PRO A 421 5.07 -3.76 12.37
C PRO A 421 4.51 -4.35 11.08
N PRO A 422 4.05 -5.62 11.09
CA PRO A 422 3.16 -6.11 10.05
C PRO A 422 1.91 -5.23 9.92
N ILE A 423 1.41 -5.01 8.69
CA ILE A 423 0.34 -4.04 8.41
C ILE A 423 -0.95 -4.28 9.24
N GLN A 424 -1.24 -5.51 9.65
CA GLN A 424 -2.41 -5.80 10.50
C GLN A 424 -2.39 -5.11 11.87
N TYR A 425 -1.24 -4.64 12.33
CA TYR A 425 -1.10 -3.86 13.58
C TYR A 425 -1.37 -2.37 13.39
N TYR A 426 -1.79 -1.96 12.20
CA TYR A 426 -2.38 -0.64 11.92
C TYR A 426 -3.93 -0.70 11.87
N ASN A 427 -4.53 -1.80 12.32
CA ASN A 427 -5.97 -2.04 12.16
C ASN A 427 -6.84 -1.08 12.99
N THR A 428 -6.43 -0.71 14.19
CA THR A 428 -7.21 0.15 15.08
C THR A 428 -6.68 1.58 15.13
N GLU A 429 -7.55 2.54 15.40
CA GLU A 429 -7.13 3.94 15.60
C GLU A 429 -6.17 4.07 16.79
N TYR A 430 -6.38 3.27 17.82
CA TYR A 430 -5.49 3.23 18.99
C TYR A 430 -4.07 2.79 18.61
N GLU A 431 -3.92 1.71 17.84
CA GLU A 431 -2.61 1.25 17.39
C GLU A 431 -1.92 2.30 16.51
N ARG A 432 -2.65 2.86 15.56
CA ARG A 432 -2.11 3.94 14.70
C ARG A 432 -1.64 5.15 15.52
N ALA A 433 -2.42 5.54 16.53
CA ALA A 433 -2.05 6.64 17.42
C ALA A 433 -0.76 6.37 18.21
N LEU A 434 -0.51 5.12 18.63
CA LEU A 434 0.73 4.74 19.32
C LEU A 434 1.96 4.92 18.41
N TYR A 435 1.88 4.48 17.14
CA TYR A 435 2.98 4.65 16.19
C TYR A 435 3.20 6.12 15.83
N ALA A 436 2.13 6.88 15.58
CA ALA A 436 2.22 8.31 15.31
C ALA A 436 2.82 9.08 16.48
N GLN A 437 2.37 8.81 17.71
CA GLN A 437 2.93 9.43 18.92
C GLN A 437 4.41 9.08 19.12
N ASN A 438 4.81 7.83 18.82
CA ASN A 438 6.21 7.43 18.90
C ASN A 438 7.06 8.22 17.92
N ALA A 439 6.65 8.28 16.65
CA ALA A 439 7.37 9.02 15.60
C ALA A 439 7.51 10.51 15.99
N GLU A 440 6.44 11.16 16.43
CA GLU A 440 6.47 12.55 16.91
C GLU A 440 7.42 12.75 18.09
N THR A 441 7.41 11.83 19.06
CA THR A 441 8.21 11.97 20.29
C THR A 441 9.70 11.72 20.04
N THR A 442 10.04 10.81 19.13
CA THR A 442 11.42 10.34 18.89
C THR A 442 12.08 10.97 17.68
N GLY A 443 11.34 11.73 16.86
CA GLY A 443 11.79 12.26 15.58
C GLY A 443 11.96 11.19 14.49
N GLY A 444 11.42 9.98 14.71
CA GLY A 444 11.43 8.88 13.75
C GLY A 444 10.26 8.92 12.76
N GLU A 445 10.02 7.82 12.10
CA GLU A 445 8.97 7.66 11.10
C GLU A 445 8.02 6.50 11.46
N GLN A 446 6.88 6.45 10.78
CA GLN A 446 5.98 5.31 10.80
C GLN A 446 6.25 4.44 9.58
N TRP A 447 6.44 3.14 9.81
CA TRP A 447 6.62 2.15 8.76
C TRP A 447 5.73 0.94 9.01
N PHE A 448 5.45 0.16 7.98
CA PHE A 448 4.88 -1.17 8.09
C PHE A 448 5.40 -2.11 7.01
N TYR A 449 5.15 -3.41 7.16
CA TYR A 449 5.54 -4.41 6.17
C TYR A 449 4.47 -5.49 5.98
N THR A 450 4.63 -6.28 4.92
CA THR A 450 3.95 -7.55 4.70
C THR A 450 4.99 -8.63 4.38
N CYS A 451 4.65 -9.87 4.68
CA CYS A 451 5.45 -11.04 4.36
C CYS A 451 4.51 -12.27 4.20
N MET A 452 4.89 -13.44 4.73
CA MET A 452 3.99 -14.61 4.80
C MET A 452 2.70 -14.33 5.60
N GLN A 453 2.69 -13.31 6.44
CA GLN A 453 1.54 -12.76 7.17
C GLN A 453 1.53 -11.23 7.00
N PRO A 454 0.36 -10.61 7.00
CA PRO A 454 -0.97 -11.20 7.16
C PRO A 454 -1.51 -11.83 5.88
N VAL A 455 -2.69 -12.45 6.01
CA VAL A 455 -3.49 -12.97 4.89
C VAL A 455 -4.83 -12.23 4.83
N TYR A 456 -5.59 -12.39 3.73
CA TYR A 456 -6.93 -11.79 3.61
C TYR A 456 -7.77 -11.99 4.91
N PRO A 457 -8.45 -10.95 5.42
CA PRO A 457 -8.81 -9.69 4.76
C PRO A 457 -7.78 -8.56 4.85
N TYR A 458 -6.57 -8.83 5.32
CA TYR A 458 -5.48 -7.87 5.30
C TYR A 458 -4.71 -7.97 3.96
N PRO A 459 -4.12 -6.86 3.47
CA PRO A 459 -3.39 -6.88 2.21
C PRO A 459 -2.15 -7.77 2.29
N SER A 460 -1.85 -8.43 1.17
CA SER A 460 -0.67 -9.29 1.02
C SER A 460 -0.16 -9.30 -0.42
N PHE A 461 1.00 -9.95 -0.63
CA PHE A 461 1.52 -10.25 -1.97
C PHE A 461 1.32 -11.72 -2.38
N HIS A 462 0.43 -12.47 -1.73
CA HIS A 462 0.21 -13.88 -2.10
C HIS A 462 -0.47 -14.01 -3.46
N ILE A 463 -0.02 -15.02 -4.24
CA ILE A 463 -0.59 -15.27 -5.57
C ILE A 463 -2.06 -15.68 -5.48
N ASP A 464 -2.45 -16.36 -4.42
CA ASP A 464 -3.81 -16.80 -4.16
C ASP A 464 -4.69 -15.78 -3.41
N ASP A 465 -4.24 -14.53 -3.31
CA ASP A 465 -5.02 -13.41 -2.76
C ASP A 465 -5.58 -12.51 -3.89
N TYR A 466 -6.49 -11.59 -3.55
CA TYR A 466 -6.98 -10.57 -4.46
C TYR A 466 -5.84 -9.64 -4.88
N LEU A 467 -5.78 -9.33 -6.17
CA LEU A 467 -4.72 -8.46 -6.70
C LEU A 467 -4.83 -7.03 -6.15
N ILE A 468 -6.05 -6.58 -5.89
CA ILE A 468 -6.30 -5.29 -5.24
C ILE A 468 -5.59 -5.18 -3.86
N GLY A 469 -5.35 -6.31 -3.16
CA GLY A 469 -4.57 -6.34 -1.94
C GLY A 469 -3.15 -5.79 -2.10
N ALA A 470 -2.51 -6.01 -3.25
CA ALA A 470 -1.20 -5.43 -3.55
C ALA A 470 -1.26 -3.92 -3.80
N ARG A 471 -2.34 -3.41 -4.40
CA ARG A 471 -2.53 -1.98 -4.74
C ARG A 471 -2.94 -1.15 -3.53
N ILE A 472 -3.85 -1.66 -2.69
CA ILE A 472 -4.48 -0.93 -1.59
C ILE A 472 -3.51 -0.57 -0.45
N GLN A 473 -2.39 -1.28 -0.31
CA GLN A 473 -1.38 -1.01 0.72
C GLN A 473 -0.89 0.44 0.69
N LYS A 474 -0.76 1.00 -0.51
CA LYS A 474 -0.30 2.37 -0.70
C LYS A 474 -1.36 3.41 -0.36
N TRP A 475 -2.63 3.09 -0.59
CA TRP A 475 -3.75 3.91 -0.12
C TRP A 475 -3.79 3.98 1.42
N MET A 476 -3.58 2.84 2.10
CA MET A 476 -3.47 2.79 3.56
C MET A 476 -2.25 3.56 4.05
N GLN A 477 -1.12 3.47 3.34
CA GLN A 477 0.09 4.23 3.65
C GLN A 477 -0.19 5.73 3.63
N ALA A 478 -0.82 6.24 2.58
CA ALA A 478 -1.21 7.65 2.46
C ALA A 478 -2.20 8.08 3.53
N ALA A 479 -3.27 7.29 3.75
CA ALA A 479 -4.33 7.62 4.69
C ALA A 479 -3.87 7.69 6.15
N TYR A 480 -2.87 6.89 6.52
CA TYR A 480 -2.37 6.80 7.89
C TYR A 480 -1.07 7.58 8.14
N GLY A 481 -0.59 8.33 7.15
CA GLY A 481 0.64 9.10 7.25
C GLY A 481 1.86 8.21 7.52
N VAL A 482 1.90 7.02 6.90
CA VAL A 482 3.02 6.09 7.03
C VAL A 482 4.09 6.45 6.00
N GLU A 483 5.29 6.80 6.49
CA GLU A 483 6.36 7.29 5.61
C GLU A 483 7.05 6.17 4.84
N GLY A 484 7.07 4.93 5.35
CA GLY A 484 7.83 3.87 4.72
C GLY A 484 7.14 2.51 4.65
N TYR A 485 7.54 1.75 3.63
CA TYR A 485 7.07 0.38 3.40
C TYR A 485 8.24 -0.58 3.23
N LEU A 486 8.22 -1.68 3.96
CA LEU A 486 9.25 -2.70 3.89
C LEU A 486 8.70 -4.00 3.28
N TYR A 487 9.49 -4.63 2.41
CA TYR A 487 9.26 -6.00 1.95
C TYR A 487 10.55 -6.80 1.97
N TRP A 488 10.51 -7.95 2.61
CA TRP A 488 11.70 -8.70 3.00
C TRP A 488 12.53 -9.20 1.81
N GLU A 489 11.90 -9.50 0.65
CA GLU A 489 12.58 -9.90 -0.59
C GLU A 489 11.63 -9.85 -1.80
N SER A 490 12.10 -9.29 -2.91
CA SER A 490 11.30 -9.15 -4.14
C SER A 490 11.73 -10.08 -5.28
N SER A 491 12.83 -10.82 -5.11
CA SER A 491 13.42 -11.67 -6.14
C SER A 491 14.08 -12.95 -5.59
N SER A 492 13.61 -13.47 -4.46
CA SER A 492 14.08 -14.75 -3.94
C SER A 492 13.55 -15.90 -4.78
N TYR A 493 14.44 -16.60 -5.46
CA TYR A 493 14.12 -17.79 -6.21
C TYR A 493 14.61 -19.06 -5.50
N LYS A 494 14.89 -18.95 -4.22
CA LYS A 494 15.37 -20.02 -3.37
C LYS A 494 14.26 -20.48 -2.41
N ASN A 495 14.03 -21.76 -2.30
CA ASN A 495 13.18 -22.27 -1.23
C ASN A 495 13.94 -22.16 0.09
N VAL A 496 13.60 -21.15 0.88
CA VAL A 496 14.30 -20.80 2.13
C VAL A 496 14.28 -21.96 3.13
N SER A 497 13.17 -22.73 3.18
CA SER A 497 13.02 -23.85 4.12
C SER A 497 13.80 -25.10 3.73
N GLN A 498 14.09 -25.27 2.45
CA GLN A 498 14.71 -26.49 1.90
C GLN A 498 16.12 -26.24 1.36
N ASP A 499 16.61 -25.01 1.44
CA ASP A 499 17.90 -24.56 0.90
C ASP A 499 18.13 -25.06 -0.54
N ARG A 500 17.09 -25.01 -1.36
CA ARG A 500 17.14 -25.39 -2.76
C ARG A 500 16.56 -24.32 -3.65
N LEU A 501 17.13 -24.22 -4.84
CA LEU A 501 16.58 -23.39 -5.91
C LEU A 501 15.25 -23.98 -6.41
N THR A 502 14.30 -23.13 -6.66
CA THR A 502 13.04 -23.48 -7.27
C THR A 502 12.79 -22.60 -8.48
N ASP A 503 12.20 -23.16 -9.52
CA ASP A 503 11.82 -22.42 -10.70
C ASP A 503 10.46 -21.73 -10.45
N PRO A 504 10.39 -20.37 -10.33
CA PRO A 504 9.15 -19.65 -10.07
C PRO A 504 8.07 -19.84 -11.15
N TYR A 505 8.44 -20.28 -12.34
CA TYR A 505 7.50 -20.59 -13.41
C TYR A 505 6.71 -21.88 -13.18
N THR A 506 7.22 -22.79 -12.36
CA THR A 506 6.63 -24.11 -12.12
C THR A 506 6.25 -24.36 -10.68
N ASP A 507 6.91 -23.70 -9.73
CA ASP A 507 6.66 -23.82 -8.30
C ASP A 507 6.52 -22.42 -7.68
N PRO A 508 5.30 -21.97 -7.36
CA PRO A 508 5.06 -20.66 -6.79
C PRO A 508 5.47 -20.51 -5.32
N ASN A 509 5.88 -21.62 -4.68
CA ASN A 509 6.19 -21.63 -3.26
C ASN A 509 7.68 -21.43 -3.00
N ARG A 510 8.04 -20.28 -2.44
CA ARG A 510 9.39 -19.90 -2.02
C ARG A 510 9.59 -20.06 -0.53
N PHE A 511 8.55 -19.75 0.22
CA PHE A 511 8.57 -19.78 1.66
C PHE A 511 7.64 -20.87 2.17
N TYR A 512 8.15 -21.67 3.13
CA TYR A 512 7.39 -22.64 3.87
C TYR A 512 7.62 -22.42 5.36
N TYR A 513 6.56 -22.20 6.11
CA TYR A 513 6.62 -22.27 7.57
C TYR A 513 6.26 -23.70 8.00
N GLY A 514 7.27 -24.48 8.35
CA GLY A 514 7.11 -25.92 8.53
C GLY A 514 6.73 -26.61 7.19
N SER A 515 5.54 -27.15 7.09
CA SER A 515 5.01 -27.76 5.86
C SER A 515 4.00 -26.86 5.12
N GLN A 516 3.74 -25.65 5.63
CA GLN A 516 2.72 -24.74 5.10
C GLN A 516 3.33 -23.84 4.03
N PRO A 517 2.81 -23.84 2.78
CA PRO A 517 3.32 -23.00 1.70
C PRO A 517 2.72 -21.60 1.73
N PHE A 518 3.49 -20.62 1.21
CA PHE A 518 3.05 -19.23 1.00
C PHE A 518 3.33 -18.84 -0.45
N PRO A 519 2.41 -19.15 -1.39
CA PRO A 519 2.64 -18.90 -2.82
C PRO A 519 2.86 -17.45 -3.11
N GLY A 520 4.01 -17.12 -3.71
CA GLY A 520 4.37 -15.77 -4.12
C GLY A 520 5.09 -14.93 -3.07
N ASP A 521 5.12 -15.34 -1.79
CA ASP A 521 5.88 -14.61 -0.79
C ASP A 521 7.38 -14.69 -1.08
N GLY A 522 8.08 -13.53 -0.97
CA GLY A 522 9.50 -13.39 -1.24
C GLY A 522 9.89 -13.21 -2.71
N TYR A 523 8.94 -13.08 -3.64
CA TYR A 523 9.24 -12.68 -5.00
C TYR A 523 8.06 -11.97 -5.66
N LEU A 524 8.38 -10.90 -6.39
CA LEU A 524 7.45 -10.10 -7.19
C LEU A 524 7.86 -10.07 -8.66
N THR A 525 8.96 -10.72 -8.99
CA THR A 525 9.54 -10.77 -10.33
C THR A 525 9.79 -12.21 -10.74
N TYR A 526 9.91 -12.43 -12.05
CA TYR A 526 10.32 -13.70 -12.64
C TYR A 526 11.66 -13.53 -13.35
N PRO A 527 12.58 -14.50 -13.31
CA PRO A 527 13.88 -14.38 -13.96
C PRO A 527 13.73 -14.42 -15.48
N GLY A 528 14.22 -13.39 -16.19
CA GLY A 528 14.04 -13.25 -17.64
C GLY A 528 14.80 -14.24 -18.52
N TYR A 529 15.73 -15.02 -17.95
CA TYR A 529 16.59 -15.93 -18.71
C TYR A 529 15.84 -16.92 -19.61
N LYS A 530 14.68 -17.38 -19.15
CA LYS A 530 13.79 -18.30 -19.91
C LYS A 530 13.41 -17.70 -21.27
N TYR A 531 13.34 -16.39 -21.35
CA TYR A 531 12.93 -15.63 -22.53
C TYR A 531 14.08 -14.80 -23.12
N GLY A 532 15.33 -15.19 -22.82
CA GLY A 532 16.53 -14.53 -23.36
C GLY A 532 16.78 -13.13 -22.79
N GLU A 533 16.05 -12.74 -21.74
CA GLU A 533 16.25 -11.46 -21.07
C GLU A 533 17.26 -11.60 -19.91
N ARG A 534 18.10 -10.58 -19.73
CA ARG A 534 19.05 -10.55 -18.62
C ARG A 534 18.37 -10.06 -17.33
N GLY A 535 17.46 -9.09 -17.44
CA GLY A 535 16.70 -8.53 -16.34
C GLY A 535 15.47 -9.36 -15.93
N PRO A 536 14.70 -8.91 -14.97
CA PRO A 536 13.48 -9.59 -14.54
C PRO A 536 12.31 -9.37 -15.51
N ILE A 537 11.33 -10.26 -15.41
CA ILE A 537 9.99 -10.11 -15.96
C ILE A 537 9.04 -9.74 -14.81
N SER A 538 8.12 -8.83 -15.06
CA SER A 538 7.15 -8.34 -14.07
C SER A 538 6.12 -9.39 -13.67
N SER A 539 5.44 -9.13 -12.57
CA SER A 539 4.23 -9.83 -12.16
C SER A 539 3.04 -8.88 -12.04
N LEU A 540 1.83 -9.44 -12.03
CA LEU A 540 0.61 -8.69 -11.73
C LEU A 540 0.68 -8.00 -10.36
N ARG A 541 1.30 -8.65 -9.37
CA ARG A 541 1.46 -8.13 -8.01
C ARG A 541 2.38 -6.91 -7.96
N LEU A 542 3.49 -6.96 -8.69
CA LEU A 542 4.42 -5.82 -8.79
C LEU A 542 3.76 -4.65 -9.54
N ALA A 543 3.09 -4.93 -10.66
CA ALA A 543 2.36 -3.91 -11.40
C ALA A 543 1.27 -3.25 -10.55
N ALA A 544 0.47 -4.06 -9.82
CA ALA A 544 -0.55 -3.53 -8.92
C ALA A 544 0.04 -2.70 -7.75
N TYR A 545 1.21 -3.06 -7.23
CA TYR A 545 1.90 -2.26 -6.21
C TYR A 545 2.41 -0.94 -6.78
N ARG A 546 2.99 -0.93 -8.01
CA ARG A 546 3.36 0.30 -8.72
C ARG A 546 2.15 1.20 -8.93
N ASP A 547 1.04 0.64 -9.43
CA ASP A 547 -0.20 1.38 -9.64
C ASP A 547 -0.72 1.97 -8.31
N GLY A 548 -0.56 1.23 -7.19
CA GLY A 548 -0.85 1.73 -5.84
C GLY A 548 0.07 2.88 -5.41
N GLN A 549 1.35 2.82 -5.79
CA GLN A 549 2.29 3.92 -5.51
C GLN A 549 1.89 5.18 -6.28
N GLU A 550 1.47 5.05 -7.53
CA GLU A 550 0.99 6.16 -8.36
C GLU A 550 -0.32 6.76 -7.82
N ASP A 551 -1.21 5.92 -7.27
CA ASP A 551 -2.39 6.37 -6.54
C ASP A 551 -2.00 7.16 -5.26
N MET A 552 -1.02 6.68 -4.48
CA MET A 552 -0.48 7.39 -3.31
C MET A 552 0.15 8.72 -3.71
N ASP A 553 0.91 8.75 -4.80
CA ASP A 553 1.52 9.96 -5.33
C ASP A 553 0.44 11.01 -5.69
N MET A 554 -0.70 10.58 -6.24
CA MET A 554 -1.85 11.44 -6.50
C MET A 554 -2.48 11.97 -5.20
N ILE A 555 -2.64 11.13 -4.18
CA ILE A 555 -3.19 11.52 -2.87
C ILE A 555 -2.28 12.54 -2.19
N CYS A 556 -0.98 12.30 -2.18
CA CYS A 556 0.00 13.21 -1.57
C CYS A 556 0.08 14.56 -2.31
N ALA A 557 0.09 14.53 -3.65
CA ALA A 557 0.04 15.74 -4.46
C ALA A 557 -1.26 16.53 -4.23
N PHE A 558 -2.37 15.83 -3.99
CA PHE A 558 -3.63 16.45 -3.61
C PHE A 558 -3.53 17.13 -2.23
N GLY A 559 -2.92 16.47 -1.25
CA GLY A 559 -2.63 17.06 0.06
C GLY A 559 -1.82 18.36 -0.04
N GLU A 560 -0.72 18.37 -0.80
CA GLU A 560 0.08 19.58 -1.03
C GLU A 560 -0.72 20.72 -1.71
N LEU A 561 -1.68 20.37 -2.58
CA LEU A 561 -2.58 21.35 -3.19
C LEU A 561 -3.53 21.93 -2.15
N LEU A 562 -4.10 21.09 -1.28
CA LEU A 562 -5.04 21.50 -0.24
C LEU A 562 -4.36 22.41 0.82
N GLU A 563 -3.15 22.08 1.25
CA GLU A 563 -2.37 22.91 2.18
C GLU A 563 -2.18 24.35 1.66
N LYS A 564 -1.93 24.52 0.37
CA LYS A 564 -1.83 25.86 -0.26
C LYS A 564 -3.12 26.67 -0.14
N TYR A 565 -4.27 26.01 0.00
CA TYR A 565 -5.56 26.69 0.18
C TYR A 565 -5.86 27.04 1.63
N GLY A 566 -5.09 26.53 2.59
CA GLY A 566 -5.24 26.87 3.99
C GLY A 566 -5.21 28.38 4.24
N ALA A 567 -4.20 29.08 3.69
CA ALA A 567 -4.09 30.54 3.78
C ALA A 567 -5.24 31.24 3.04
N TYR A 568 -5.69 30.72 1.90
CA TYR A 568 -6.76 31.31 1.09
C TYR A 568 -8.12 31.27 1.80
N TYR A 569 -8.46 30.14 2.42
CA TYR A 569 -9.74 29.97 3.11
C TYR A 569 -9.69 30.29 4.62
N GLY A 570 -8.50 30.54 5.17
CA GLY A 570 -8.33 30.79 6.62
C GLY A 570 -8.61 29.55 7.49
N THR A 571 -8.34 28.34 6.95
CA THR A 571 -8.47 27.05 7.63
C THR A 571 -7.44 26.06 7.09
N GLU A 572 -7.00 25.13 7.90
CA GLU A 572 -6.09 24.08 7.45
C GLU A 572 -6.88 22.96 6.76
N PHE A 573 -6.29 22.34 5.77
CA PHE A 573 -6.81 21.17 5.07
C PHE A 573 -5.73 20.10 4.97
N SER A 574 -6.16 18.85 5.12
CA SER A 574 -5.37 17.67 4.76
C SER A 574 -6.11 16.86 3.69
N ALA A 575 -5.43 15.92 3.04
CA ALA A 575 -6.07 14.98 2.14
C ALA A 575 -7.16 14.17 2.85
N ASN A 576 -6.94 13.80 4.12
CA ASN A 576 -7.89 13.02 4.90
C ASN A 576 -9.22 13.76 5.16
N ASP A 577 -9.19 15.10 5.33
CA ASP A 577 -10.43 15.88 5.48
C ASP A 577 -11.37 15.75 4.28
N VAL A 578 -10.84 15.42 3.12
CA VAL A 578 -11.59 15.27 1.87
C VAL A 578 -11.85 13.79 1.55
N LEU A 579 -10.89 12.90 1.81
CA LEU A 579 -10.89 11.52 1.32
C LEU A 579 -11.38 10.49 2.33
N GLU A 580 -11.61 10.85 3.60
CA GLU A 580 -11.99 9.87 4.64
C GLU A 580 -13.19 8.99 4.23
N THR A 581 -14.22 9.61 3.63
CA THR A 581 -15.39 8.85 3.16
C THR A 581 -15.05 7.90 2.02
N LEU A 582 -14.16 8.31 1.10
CA LEU A 582 -13.70 7.46 0.00
C LEU A 582 -12.86 6.30 0.52
N TYR A 583 -11.97 6.56 1.47
CA TYR A 583 -11.20 5.48 2.11
C TYR A 583 -12.14 4.43 2.73
N GLY A 584 -13.19 4.87 3.43
CA GLY A 584 -14.17 3.99 4.05
C GLY A 584 -14.94 3.07 3.08
N GLU A 585 -14.97 3.36 1.78
CA GLU A 585 -15.55 2.47 0.76
C GLU A 585 -14.59 1.33 0.35
N ILE A 586 -13.29 1.49 0.54
CA ILE A 586 -12.27 0.53 0.06
C ILE A 586 -11.45 -0.12 1.17
N PHE A 587 -11.34 0.48 2.36
CA PHE A 587 -10.72 -0.16 3.53
C PHE A 587 -11.16 0.47 4.85
N THR A 588 -10.97 -0.28 5.94
CA THR A 588 -11.09 0.22 7.31
C THR A 588 -10.00 -0.40 8.17
N GLY A 589 -9.24 0.41 8.88
CA GLY A 589 -8.01 -0.07 9.48
C GLY A 589 -7.12 -0.72 8.42
N SER A 590 -6.65 -1.92 8.68
CA SER A 590 -5.87 -2.70 7.72
C SER A 590 -6.70 -3.70 6.91
N VAL A 591 -8.02 -3.71 7.09
CA VAL A 591 -8.95 -4.61 6.37
C VAL A 591 -9.44 -3.92 5.11
N TYR A 592 -9.33 -4.58 3.95
CA TYR A 592 -9.74 -3.99 2.69
C TYR A 592 -10.98 -4.65 2.07
N ASN A 593 -11.71 -3.86 1.28
CA ASN A 593 -12.81 -4.31 0.45
C ASN A 593 -12.24 -4.86 -0.87
N SER A 594 -12.56 -6.11 -1.18
CA SER A 594 -12.06 -6.80 -2.39
C SER A 594 -12.88 -6.53 -3.67
N GLN A 595 -13.82 -5.59 -3.63
CA GLN A 595 -14.70 -5.28 -4.77
C GLN A 595 -13.98 -4.31 -5.74
N ASP A 596 -13.58 -4.81 -6.90
CA ASP A 596 -12.90 -4.02 -7.93
C ASP A 596 -13.71 -2.77 -8.33
N ALA A 597 -15.02 -2.91 -8.52
CA ALA A 597 -15.91 -1.80 -8.89
C ALA A 597 -15.86 -0.64 -7.87
N ALA A 598 -15.85 -0.95 -6.57
CA ALA A 598 -15.76 0.07 -5.51
C ALA A 598 -14.41 0.79 -5.57
N PHE A 599 -13.33 0.05 -5.74
CA PHE A 599 -11.99 0.62 -5.84
C PHE A 599 -11.85 1.60 -7.02
N TYR A 600 -12.23 1.18 -8.23
CA TYR A 600 -12.14 2.04 -9.41
C TYR A 600 -13.04 3.27 -9.31
N ALA A 601 -14.24 3.13 -8.71
CA ALA A 601 -15.12 4.27 -8.45
C ALA A 601 -14.49 5.29 -7.48
N VAL A 602 -13.82 4.82 -6.42
CA VAL A 602 -13.10 5.69 -5.48
C VAL A 602 -11.94 6.40 -6.17
N ARG A 603 -11.17 5.70 -7.00
CA ARG A 603 -10.06 6.28 -7.75
C ARG A 603 -10.53 7.39 -8.71
N GLU A 604 -11.61 7.17 -9.46
CA GLU A 604 -12.21 8.20 -10.31
C GLU A 604 -12.70 9.42 -9.50
N ASN A 605 -13.26 9.19 -8.31
CA ASN A 605 -13.70 10.26 -7.42
C ASN A 605 -12.52 11.05 -6.84
N LEU A 606 -11.41 10.40 -6.48
CA LEU A 606 -10.17 11.08 -6.09
C LEU A 606 -9.70 12.05 -7.18
N ALA A 607 -9.61 11.57 -8.43
CA ALA A 607 -9.20 12.41 -9.56
C ALA A 607 -10.15 13.60 -9.77
N LYS A 608 -11.45 13.36 -9.64
CA LYS A 608 -12.48 14.40 -9.77
C LYS A 608 -12.37 15.47 -8.68
N LEU A 609 -12.13 15.08 -7.42
CA LEU A 609 -11.92 16.00 -6.30
C LEU A 609 -10.64 16.80 -6.50
N TYR A 610 -9.55 16.16 -6.90
CA TYR A 610 -8.29 16.83 -7.23
C TYR A 610 -8.49 17.90 -8.32
N LEU A 611 -9.09 17.52 -9.45
CA LEU A 611 -9.35 18.42 -10.58
C LEU A 611 -10.26 19.58 -10.19
N SER A 612 -11.25 19.33 -9.33
CA SER A 612 -12.15 20.38 -8.81
C SER A 612 -11.38 21.38 -7.95
N ALA A 613 -10.50 20.90 -7.08
CA ALA A 613 -9.63 21.76 -6.26
C ALA A 613 -8.60 22.52 -7.14
N ALA A 614 -8.00 21.86 -8.13
CA ALA A 614 -7.05 22.48 -9.05
C ALA A 614 -7.68 23.48 -10.05
N SER A 615 -9.02 23.57 -10.11
CA SER A 615 -9.73 24.50 -10.97
C SER A 615 -9.63 25.96 -10.48
N GLU A 616 -10.04 26.92 -11.32
CA GLU A 616 -10.16 28.31 -10.91
C GLU A 616 -11.11 28.51 -9.72
N GLY A 617 -12.09 27.61 -9.57
CA GLY A 617 -13.04 27.59 -8.46
C GLY A 617 -12.44 27.17 -7.12
N LYS A 618 -11.23 26.58 -7.08
CA LYS A 618 -10.55 26.08 -5.88
C LYS A 618 -11.51 25.29 -4.97
N ILE A 619 -12.25 24.35 -5.58
CA ILE A 619 -13.38 23.71 -4.94
C ILE A 619 -12.88 22.58 -4.03
N VAL A 620 -13.11 22.71 -2.72
CA VAL A 620 -12.79 21.69 -1.73
C VAL A 620 -14.09 21.17 -1.13
N VAL A 621 -14.33 19.88 -1.28
CA VAL A 621 -15.51 19.19 -0.75
C VAL A 621 -15.03 18.29 0.40
N CYS A 622 -15.24 18.70 1.64
CA CYS A 622 -14.85 17.93 2.80
C CYS A 622 -15.71 16.67 2.97
N SER A 623 -15.11 15.61 3.47
CA SER A 623 -15.86 14.43 3.90
C SER A 623 -16.91 14.77 4.96
N PRO A 624 -18.10 14.16 4.92
CA PRO A 624 -19.13 14.43 5.92
C PRO A 624 -18.71 13.87 7.29
N VAL A 625 -18.74 14.74 8.29
CA VAL A 625 -18.58 14.35 9.69
C VAL A 625 -19.94 13.98 10.27
N ILE A 626 -20.08 12.76 10.76
CA ILE A 626 -21.33 12.29 11.37
C ILE A 626 -21.31 12.68 12.85
N ASN A 627 -22.31 13.46 13.25
CA ASN A 627 -22.50 13.89 14.62
C ASN A 627 -23.90 13.46 15.11
N GLY A 628 -23.95 12.36 15.83
CA GLY A 628 -25.22 11.80 16.30
C GLY A 628 -26.18 11.44 15.14
N THR A 629 -27.32 12.13 15.05
CA THR A 629 -28.34 11.93 14.01
C THR A 629 -28.17 12.82 12.78
N HIS A 630 -27.08 13.59 12.70
CA HIS A 630 -26.80 14.52 11.60
C HIS A 630 -25.46 14.22 10.96
N SER A 631 -25.30 14.56 9.69
CA SER A 631 -24.00 14.72 9.06
C SER A 631 -23.76 16.20 8.75
N VAL A 632 -22.51 16.63 8.89
CA VAL A 632 -22.05 17.99 8.56
C VAL A 632 -21.02 17.88 7.45
N THR A 633 -21.27 18.56 6.34
CA THR A 633 -20.37 18.62 5.19
C THR A 633 -20.03 20.07 4.90
N ASP A 634 -18.77 20.41 4.78
CA ASP A 634 -18.31 21.72 4.37
C ASP A 634 -17.83 21.69 2.91
N VAL A 635 -18.29 22.67 2.14
CA VAL A 635 -17.86 22.88 0.73
C VAL A 635 -17.29 24.29 0.64
N TYR A 636 -16.03 24.36 0.22
CA TYR A 636 -15.33 25.64 0.02
C TYR A 636 -15.19 25.95 -1.47
N VAL A 637 -15.41 27.20 -1.84
CA VAL A 637 -15.29 27.67 -3.22
C VAL A 637 -14.68 29.08 -3.28
N ALA A 638 -14.01 29.42 -4.37
CA ALA A 638 -13.50 30.77 -4.59
C ALA A 638 -14.64 31.82 -4.64
N ALA A 639 -14.34 33.09 -4.38
CA ALA A 639 -15.33 34.17 -4.22
C ALA A 639 -16.30 34.30 -5.38
N GLY A 640 -15.85 34.10 -6.64
CA GLY A 640 -16.65 34.15 -7.87
C GLY A 640 -17.52 32.93 -8.15
N TYR A 641 -17.58 31.95 -7.23
CA TYR A 641 -18.33 30.71 -7.41
C TYR A 641 -19.43 30.54 -6.36
N ASN A 642 -20.43 29.75 -6.67
CA ASN A 642 -21.54 29.42 -5.76
C ASN A 642 -21.84 27.92 -5.83
N ALA A 643 -22.18 27.34 -4.68
CA ALA A 643 -22.57 25.95 -4.56
C ALA A 643 -24.08 25.80 -4.41
N GLU A 644 -24.64 24.85 -5.16
CA GLU A 644 -25.99 24.32 -4.97
C GLU A 644 -25.86 22.90 -4.42
N ILE A 645 -26.63 22.60 -3.40
CA ILE A 645 -26.64 21.26 -2.78
C ILE A 645 -28.04 20.69 -2.88
N ASN A 646 -28.15 19.52 -3.48
CA ASN A 646 -29.43 18.90 -3.83
C ASN A 646 -30.39 19.84 -4.62
N GLY A 647 -29.81 20.67 -5.50
CA GLY A 647 -30.57 21.60 -6.31
C GLY A 647 -31.06 22.85 -5.57
N VAL A 648 -30.64 23.06 -4.33
CA VAL A 648 -30.95 24.24 -3.53
C VAL A 648 -29.71 25.09 -3.34
N ALA A 649 -29.80 26.37 -3.65
CA ALA A 649 -28.74 27.31 -3.34
C ALA A 649 -28.52 27.37 -1.81
N ALA A 650 -27.35 26.98 -1.36
CA ALA A 650 -27.01 26.99 0.05
C ALA A 650 -26.61 28.38 0.52
N SER A 651 -26.74 28.66 1.83
CA SER A 651 -26.26 29.90 2.41
C SER A 651 -24.74 29.83 2.57
N ALA A 652 -24.06 30.82 2.08
CA ALA A 652 -22.60 30.94 2.18
C ALA A 652 -22.17 31.78 3.39
N GLU A 653 -21.08 31.34 4.01
CA GLU A 653 -20.31 32.15 4.97
C GLU A 653 -18.99 32.58 4.29
N ILE A 654 -18.45 33.72 4.70
CA ILE A 654 -17.12 34.14 4.24
C ILE A 654 -16.07 33.25 4.91
N ALA A 655 -15.18 32.68 4.12
CA ALA A 655 -14.04 31.92 4.58
C ALA A 655 -12.77 32.47 3.90
N GLY A 656 -11.95 33.22 4.65
CA GLY A 656 -10.79 33.91 4.07
C GLY A 656 -11.15 34.76 2.86
N GLU A 657 -10.55 34.48 1.71
CA GLU A 657 -10.82 35.13 0.42
C GLU A 657 -11.96 34.45 -0.36
N GLY A 658 -12.47 33.32 0.11
CA GLY A 658 -13.51 32.53 -0.53
C GLY A 658 -14.79 32.43 0.28
N LYS A 659 -15.56 31.37 0.01
CA LYS A 659 -16.84 31.08 0.68
C LYS A 659 -16.86 29.65 1.17
N ARG A 660 -17.52 29.43 2.32
CA ARG A 660 -17.85 28.10 2.87
C ARG A 660 -19.36 27.90 2.84
N TYR A 661 -19.78 26.75 2.38
CA TYR A 661 -21.15 26.25 2.47
C TYR A 661 -21.19 25.09 3.44
N ARG A 662 -21.83 25.31 4.61
CA ARG A 662 -22.03 24.23 5.60
C ARG A 662 -23.40 23.60 5.42
N VAL A 663 -23.40 22.28 5.20
CA VAL A 663 -24.60 21.49 5.00
C VAL A 663 -24.78 20.57 6.18
N ILE A 664 -25.91 20.70 6.84
CA ILE A 664 -26.32 19.81 7.91
C ILE A 664 -27.47 18.95 7.38
N ASN A 665 -27.29 17.66 7.34
CA ASN A 665 -28.30 16.71 6.91
C ASN A 665 -28.74 15.84 8.07
N ASP A 666 -30.06 15.76 8.27
CA ASP A 666 -30.62 14.73 9.14
C ASP A 666 -30.37 13.36 8.52
N LEU A 667 -29.74 12.48 9.28
CA LEU A 667 -29.54 11.10 8.86
C LEU A 667 -30.90 10.38 8.88
N GLN A 668 -31.45 10.11 7.70
CA GLN A 668 -32.70 9.38 7.53
C GLN A 668 -32.41 7.93 7.15
N GLN A 669 -33.40 7.06 7.19
CA GLN A 669 -33.22 5.66 6.78
C GLN A 669 -32.88 5.56 5.30
N GLY A 670 -31.68 5.16 4.93
CA GLY A 670 -31.20 4.90 3.56
C GLY A 670 -29.91 5.65 3.23
N ARG A 671 -29.34 5.32 2.09
CA ARG A 671 -28.17 6.02 1.53
C ARG A 671 -28.61 7.38 1.01
N THR A 672 -28.16 8.46 1.64
CA THR A 672 -28.43 9.81 1.15
C THR A 672 -27.34 10.23 0.18
N THR A 673 -27.73 10.65 -1.01
CA THR A 673 -26.81 11.27 -1.96
C THR A 673 -26.86 12.78 -1.76
N LEU A 674 -25.70 13.38 -1.53
CA LEU A 674 -25.52 14.82 -1.58
C LEU A 674 -24.97 15.17 -2.96
N ARG A 675 -25.85 15.75 -3.81
CA ARG A 675 -25.45 16.29 -5.08
C ARG A 675 -24.93 17.71 -4.91
N ILE A 676 -23.67 17.91 -5.15
CA ILE A 676 -22.99 19.22 -5.07
C ILE A 676 -22.75 19.71 -6.49
N VAL A 677 -23.28 20.89 -6.83
CA VAL A 677 -23.05 21.54 -8.11
C VAL A 677 -22.45 22.91 -7.85
N VAL A 678 -21.26 23.16 -8.35
CA VAL A 678 -20.60 24.48 -8.25
C VAL A 678 -20.68 25.19 -9.59
N LYS A 679 -21.13 26.44 -9.56
CA LYS A 679 -21.31 27.28 -10.72
C LYS A 679 -20.49 28.56 -10.61
N ASP A 680 -19.99 29.06 -11.74
CA ASP A 680 -19.39 30.39 -11.84
C ASP A 680 -20.48 31.51 -11.76
N GLU A 681 -20.06 32.76 -11.75
CA GLU A 681 -20.98 33.94 -11.74
C GLU A 681 -21.89 34.02 -12.97
N LYS A 682 -21.54 33.33 -14.05
CA LYS A 682 -22.34 33.29 -15.28
C LYS A 682 -23.34 32.16 -15.26
N GLY A 683 -23.31 31.31 -14.24
CA GLY A 683 -24.16 30.14 -14.10
C GLY A 683 -23.64 28.88 -14.82
N ASN A 684 -22.42 28.91 -15.35
CA ASN A 684 -21.82 27.70 -15.93
C ASN A 684 -21.40 26.75 -14.82
N VAL A 685 -21.65 25.46 -15.02
CA VAL A 685 -21.23 24.41 -14.10
C VAL A 685 -19.71 24.25 -14.17
N ALA A 686 -19.03 24.50 -13.04
CA ALA A 686 -17.59 24.31 -12.88
C ALA A 686 -17.28 22.88 -12.45
N THR A 687 -18.07 22.31 -11.52
CA THR A 687 -17.98 20.91 -11.13
C THR A 687 -19.32 20.39 -10.62
N GLU A 688 -19.48 19.09 -10.70
CA GLU A 688 -20.64 18.37 -10.21
C GLU A 688 -20.15 17.09 -9.55
N TYR A 689 -20.52 16.90 -8.28
CA TYR A 689 -20.06 15.78 -7.46
C TYR A 689 -21.19 15.20 -6.64
N ASP A 690 -21.39 13.88 -6.74
CA ASP A 690 -22.33 13.13 -5.92
C ASP A 690 -21.55 12.46 -4.77
N MET A 691 -21.79 12.92 -3.55
CA MET A 691 -21.25 12.34 -2.34
C MET A 691 -22.30 11.45 -1.68
N PHE A 692 -21.91 10.27 -1.27
CA PHE A 692 -22.78 9.37 -0.55
C PHE A 692 -22.55 9.49 0.95
N VAL A 693 -23.62 9.73 1.69
CA VAL A 693 -23.65 9.65 3.15
C VAL A 693 -24.47 8.43 3.51
N SER A 694 -23.82 7.43 4.06
CA SER A 694 -24.52 6.25 4.58
C SER A 694 -25.19 6.61 5.91
N ASP A 695 -26.50 6.48 5.98
CA ASP A 695 -27.32 7.16 6.97
C ASP A 695 -28.37 6.29 7.64
N ARG A 696 -28.28 4.97 7.51
CA ARG A 696 -29.16 4.11 8.34
C ARG A 696 -28.56 3.93 9.72
N LEU A 697 -28.83 4.89 10.61
CA LEU A 697 -28.68 4.65 12.05
C LEU A 697 -29.91 3.88 12.54
N ASN A 698 -29.73 2.58 12.76
CA ASN A 698 -30.74 1.78 13.43
C ASN A 698 -30.31 1.58 14.87
N GLU A 699 -31.22 1.88 15.81
CA GLU A 699 -30.98 1.53 17.21
C GLU A 699 -30.94 0.00 17.34
N ALA A 700 -29.82 -0.51 17.84
CA ALA A 700 -29.65 -1.94 18.01
C ALA A 700 -30.71 -2.45 19.04
N LYS A 701 -31.45 -3.47 18.63
CA LYS A 701 -32.36 -4.12 19.55
C LYS A 701 -31.55 -4.97 20.53
N LEU A 702 -31.58 -4.58 21.80
CA LEU A 702 -31.04 -5.37 22.89
C LEU A 702 -32.07 -6.39 23.34
N SER A 703 -31.72 -7.66 23.49
CA SER A 703 -32.58 -8.61 24.10
C SER A 703 -32.64 -8.40 25.61
N GLN A 704 -33.84 -8.59 26.20
CA GLN A 704 -34.05 -8.39 27.64
C GLN A 704 -33.20 -9.34 28.52
N ASN A 705 -32.58 -10.36 27.94
CA ASN A 705 -31.86 -11.43 28.65
C ASN A 705 -30.33 -11.45 28.36
N THR A 706 -29.75 -10.40 27.84
CA THR A 706 -28.47 -10.54 27.11
C THR A 706 -27.31 -9.69 27.59
N VAL A 707 -27.24 -9.37 28.84
CA VAL A 707 -25.93 -9.08 29.40
C VAL A 707 -25.36 -10.38 29.95
N PHE A 708 -24.58 -11.07 29.15
CA PHE A 708 -23.84 -12.23 29.64
C PHE A 708 -22.52 -11.75 30.22
N VAL A 709 -22.31 -11.97 31.48
CA VAL A 709 -20.96 -12.11 32.03
C VAL A 709 -20.49 -13.48 31.57
N SER A 710 -19.83 -13.53 30.42
CA SER A 710 -19.09 -14.75 30.07
C SER A 710 -17.82 -14.76 30.88
N ALA A 711 -17.76 -15.63 31.85
CA ALA A 711 -16.51 -16.12 32.33
C ALA A 711 -15.87 -16.82 31.14
N ASP A 712 -14.91 -16.17 30.48
CA ASP A 712 -14.01 -16.90 29.61
C ASP A 712 -13.36 -17.99 30.48
N SER A 713 -13.23 -19.19 29.97
CA SER A 713 -12.73 -20.37 30.71
C SER A 713 -11.32 -20.20 31.30
N SER A 714 -10.66 -19.08 31.04
CA SER A 714 -9.39 -18.68 31.66
C SER A 714 -9.54 -17.88 32.95
N PHE A 715 -10.76 -17.53 33.34
CA PHE A 715 -11.04 -16.81 34.58
C PHE A 715 -11.81 -17.68 35.54
N ASP A 716 -11.16 -18.07 36.60
CA ASP A 716 -11.80 -18.73 37.71
C ASP A 716 -12.61 -17.66 38.48
N LEU A 717 -13.87 -17.54 38.18
CA LEU A 717 -14.81 -16.65 38.90
C LEU A 717 -15.04 -17.06 40.37
N THR A 718 -14.34 -18.09 40.82
CA THR A 718 -14.45 -18.61 42.17
C THR A 718 -13.56 -17.90 43.18
N GLU A 719 -12.64 -16.99 42.75
CA GLU A 719 -11.92 -16.17 43.71
C GLU A 719 -12.73 -14.94 44.13
N GLU A 720 -12.78 -14.71 45.42
CA GLU A 720 -13.52 -13.62 46.08
C GLU A 720 -13.19 -12.25 45.46
N GLY A 721 -14.16 -11.62 44.80
CA GLY A 721 -14.05 -10.27 44.29
C GLY A 721 -14.47 -10.03 42.86
N ALA A 722 -14.79 -11.03 42.08
CA ALA A 722 -15.33 -10.87 40.74
C ALA A 722 -16.83 -10.53 40.77
N SER A 723 -17.17 -9.28 40.64
CA SER A 723 -18.57 -8.91 40.36
C SER A 723 -18.63 -7.87 39.25
N PHE A 724 -19.41 -8.19 38.22
CA PHE A 724 -20.05 -7.19 37.39
C PHE A 724 -21.45 -6.95 38.03
N SER A 725 -21.72 -5.74 38.46
CA SER A 725 -23.09 -5.36 38.77
C SER A 725 -23.64 -4.56 37.59
N ILE A 726 -24.66 -5.09 36.95
CA ILE A 726 -25.48 -4.29 36.04
C ILE A 726 -26.40 -3.47 36.94
N VAL A 727 -26.15 -2.18 36.98
CA VAL A 727 -26.84 -1.30 37.92
C VAL A 727 -28.19 -0.86 37.38
N SER A 728 -28.40 -0.78 36.07
CA SER A 728 -29.74 -0.61 35.48
C SER A 728 -29.75 -0.73 33.95
N LEU A 729 -30.76 -1.45 33.40
CA LEU A 729 -31.27 -1.20 32.06
C LEU A 729 -32.49 -0.30 32.22
N LYS A 730 -32.31 1.00 32.11
CA LYS A 730 -33.46 1.90 31.96
C LYS A 730 -33.81 2.05 30.50
N GLU A 731 -35.10 2.07 30.17
CA GLU A 731 -35.60 2.45 28.85
C GLU A 731 -34.82 3.66 28.36
N GLY A 732 -33.97 3.40 27.43
CA GLY A 732 -33.32 4.41 26.60
C GLY A 732 -31.87 4.66 26.78
N SER A 733 -31.01 3.96 27.59
CA SER A 733 -29.65 4.39 27.39
C SER A 733 -28.42 3.78 28.09
N LEU A 734 -28.52 3.23 29.31
CA LEU A 734 -27.24 3.12 30.06
C LEU A 734 -27.07 1.73 30.66
N ILE A 735 -25.93 1.10 30.35
CA ILE A 735 -25.42 -0.07 31.05
C ILE A 735 -24.30 0.43 31.96
N ASP A 736 -24.53 0.48 33.27
CA ASP A 736 -23.48 0.79 34.23
C ASP A 736 -22.80 -0.52 34.66
N LEU A 737 -21.49 -0.52 34.54
CA LEU A 737 -20.66 -1.67 34.81
C LEU A 737 -19.56 -1.32 35.82
N VAL A 738 -19.32 -2.24 36.72
CA VAL A 738 -18.19 -2.18 37.63
C VAL A 738 -17.39 -3.48 37.48
N SER A 739 -16.10 -3.34 37.18
CA SER A 739 -15.15 -4.44 37.08
C SER A 739 -14.18 -4.39 38.26
N PHE A 740 -14.15 -5.49 39.01
CA PHE A 740 -13.25 -5.63 40.17
C PHE A 740 -12.03 -6.52 39.89
N VAL A 741 -11.90 -7.04 38.71
CA VAL A 741 -10.78 -7.93 38.34
C VAL A 741 -10.18 -7.54 37.03
N PRO A 742 -8.87 -7.69 36.86
CA PRO A 742 -8.21 -7.58 35.57
C PRO A 742 -8.80 -8.63 34.60
N TYR A 743 -8.87 -8.31 33.31
CA TYR A 743 -9.41 -9.20 32.28
C TYR A 743 -10.88 -9.56 32.36
N ALA A 744 -11.67 -8.94 33.20
CA ALA A 744 -13.10 -9.15 33.17
C ALA A 744 -13.68 -8.85 31.78
N SER A 745 -14.51 -9.71 31.26
CA SER A 745 -15.21 -9.50 30.00
C SER A 745 -16.73 -9.63 30.20
N PHE A 746 -17.49 -8.87 29.44
CA PHE A 746 -18.93 -9.02 29.31
C PHE A 746 -19.32 -8.89 27.85
N SER A 747 -20.51 -9.34 27.50
CA SER A 747 -20.98 -9.21 26.13
C SER A 747 -22.40 -8.67 26.05
N VAL A 748 -22.67 -7.94 25.01
CA VAL A 748 -24.00 -7.44 24.64
C VAL A 748 -24.39 -8.13 23.35
N SER A 749 -25.52 -8.85 23.37
CA SER A 749 -26.05 -9.45 22.14
C SER A 749 -26.97 -8.47 21.43
N LEU A 750 -26.76 -8.33 20.15
CA LEU A 750 -27.55 -7.53 19.24
C LEU A 750 -28.36 -8.46 18.35
N PHE A 751 -29.61 -8.10 18.06
CA PHE A 751 -30.51 -8.87 17.20
C PHE A 751 -30.96 -8.03 16.02
N GLY A 752 -31.01 -8.62 14.84
CA GLY A 752 -31.48 -7.99 13.62
C GLY A 752 -30.85 -8.66 12.37
N GLY A 753 -31.13 -8.15 11.17
CA GLY A 753 -30.47 -8.60 9.95
C GLY A 753 -29.08 -8.01 9.88
N PHE A 754 -28.08 -8.80 10.24
CA PHE A 754 -26.67 -8.36 10.30
C PHE A 754 -25.93 -8.48 8.99
N ASP A 755 -26.54 -9.08 7.99
CA ASP A 755 -26.02 -9.26 6.65
C ASP A 755 -25.68 -7.95 5.92
N ARG A 756 -26.06 -6.82 6.49
CA ARG A 756 -25.92 -5.48 5.90
C ARG A 756 -25.40 -4.43 6.88
N ILE A 757 -24.86 -4.81 8.03
CA ILE A 757 -24.27 -3.84 8.97
C ILE A 757 -22.97 -3.30 8.40
N LYS A 758 -22.91 -1.99 8.19
CA LYS A 758 -21.71 -1.27 7.82
C LYS A 758 -20.89 -0.90 9.06
N ASP A 759 -21.48 -0.11 9.96
CA ASP A 759 -20.80 0.37 11.16
C ASP A 759 -21.64 0.13 12.39
N ILE A 760 -20.99 -0.07 13.53
CA ILE A 760 -21.63 -0.09 14.86
C ILE A 760 -21.04 1.07 15.66
N LYS A 761 -21.90 1.90 16.25
CA LYS A 761 -21.53 3.09 17.02
C LYS A 761 -22.17 3.09 18.41
N PHE A 762 -21.40 3.50 19.40
CA PHE A 762 -21.89 3.72 20.76
C PHE A 762 -20.91 4.59 21.55
N THR A 763 -21.37 5.17 22.63
CA THR A 763 -20.52 5.97 23.52
C THR A 763 -20.20 5.19 24.78
N ILE A 764 -18.96 5.23 25.23
CA ILE A 764 -18.52 4.73 26.53
C ILE A 764 -18.13 5.95 27.38
N VAL A 765 -18.66 5.99 28.60
CA VAL A 765 -18.27 6.99 29.60
C VAL A 765 -17.53 6.26 30.72
N ASN A 766 -16.28 6.63 30.96
CA ASN A 766 -15.55 6.16 32.13
C ASN A 766 -16.03 6.92 33.38
N THR A 767 -16.80 6.26 34.19
CA THR A 767 -17.34 6.82 35.44
C THR A 767 -16.51 6.46 36.66
N GLY A 768 -15.36 5.79 36.45
CA GLY A 768 -14.39 5.44 37.48
C GLY A 768 -13.40 6.56 37.76
N GLU A 769 -12.49 6.30 38.71
CA GLU A 769 -11.45 7.22 39.17
C GLU A 769 -10.10 7.01 38.47
N VAL A 770 -9.99 6.00 37.61
CA VAL A 770 -8.77 5.60 36.90
C VAL A 770 -9.08 5.39 35.43
N ASP A 771 -8.04 5.45 34.58
CA ASP A 771 -8.17 5.21 33.15
C ASP A 771 -8.73 3.81 32.86
N LEU A 772 -9.61 3.74 31.87
CA LEU A 772 -10.26 2.51 31.44
C LEU A 772 -9.62 2.05 30.13
N GLU A 773 -8.96 0.90 30.16
CA GLU A 773 -8.43 0.26 28.94
C GLU A 773 -9.37 -0.87 28.51
N LEU A 774 -9.94 -0.76 27.34
CA LEU A 774 -10.89 -1.76 26.81
C LEU A 774 -10.43 -2.30 25.47
N THR A 775 -10.60 -3.61 25.27
CA THR A 775 -10.70 -4.21 23.95
C THR A 775 -12.17 -4.46 23.65
N VAL A 776 -12.66 -3.95 22.55
CA VAL A 776 -13.98 -4.25 22.01
C VAL A 776 -13.84 -5.33 20.94
N ARG A 777 -14.59 -6.42 21.09
CA ARG A 777 -14.60 -7.56 20.17
C ARG A 777 -15.94 -7.73 19.53
N LEU A 778 -15.95 -8.15 18.29
CA LEU A 778 -17.12 -8.71 17.64
C LEU A 778 -17.06 -10.23 17.69
N ALA A 779 -18.17 -10.86 18.07
CA ALA A 779 -18.27 -12.30 18.09
C ALA A 779 -19.59 -12.76 17.47
N PHE A 780 -19.55 -13.76 16.62
CA PHE A 780 -20.71 -14.49 16.10
C PHE A 780 -20.38 -15.97 16.06
N GLY A 781 -21.27 -16.75 16.65
CA GLY A 781 -21.00 -18.15 16.93
C GLY A 781 -19.74 -18.28 17.81
N GLU A 782 -18.81 -19.13 17.39
CA GLU A 782 -17.52 -19.31 18.06
C GLU A 782 -16.42 -18.38 17.55
N SER A 783 -16.69 -17.62 16.50
CA SER A 783 -15.72 -16.70 15.89
C SER A 783 -15.66 -15.39 16.67
N LYS A 784 -14.44 -14.95 17.01
CA LYS A 784 -14.19 -13.72 17.77
C LYS A 784 -13.14 -12.87 17.03
N PHE A 785 -13.38 -11.57 16.99
CA PHE A 785 -12.45 -10.59 16.40
C PHE A 785 -12.16 -9.49 17.40
N ASP A 786 -10.90 -9.21 17.64
CA ASP A 786 -10.47 -8.02 18.34
C ASP A 786 -10.65 -6.84 17.39
N TYR A 787 -11.61 -5.98 17.66
CA TYR A 787 -12.02 -4.94 16.73
C TYR A 787 -11.36 -3.61 16.99
N MET A 788 -11.25 -3.24 18.24
CA MET A 788 -10.51 -2.05 18.65
C MET A 788 -10.09 -2.10 20.11
N GLN A 789 -9.07 -1.33 20.41
CA GLN A 789 -8.68 -1.00 21.77
C GLN A 789 -8.99 0.47 22.02
N ALA A 790 -9.45 0.79 23.23
CA ALA A 790 -9.74 2.15 23.63
C ALA A 790 -9.18 2.41 25.04
N VAL A 791 -8.52 3.55 25.20
CA VAL A 791 -8.16 4.10 26.52
C VAL A 791 -9.02 5.34 26.75
N ILE A 792 -9.76 5.33 27.85
CA ILE A 792 -10.68 6.42 28.20
C ILE A 792 -10.30 6.92 29.59
N SER A 793 -9.85 8.16 29.67
CA SER A 793 -9.42 8.75 30.93
C SER A 793 -10.56 8.87 31.94
N ALA A 794 -10.21 8.89 33.23
CA ALA A 794 -11.17 8.99 34.33
C ALA A 794 -12.09 10.21 34.16
N GLY A 795 -13.39 9.96 34.18
CA GLY A 795 -14.42 11.01 34.00
C GLY A 795 -14.69 11.42 32.55
N GLU A 796 -13.95 10.91 31.58
CA GLU A 796 -14.10 11.23 30.17
C GLU A 796 -15.00 10.24 29.43
N SER A 797 -15.40 10.62 28.20
CA SER A 797 -16.20 9.76 27.33
C SER A 797 -15.53 9.62 25.95
N ALA A 798 -15.70 8.47 25.32
CA ALA A 798 -15.28 8.21 23.97
C ALA A 798 -16.43 7.66 23.13
N GLU A 799 -16.58 8.16 21.91
CA GLU A 799 -17.43 7.55 20.90
C GLU A 799 -16.66 6.41 20.22
N ILE A 800 -17.23 5.23 20.26
CA ILE A 800 -16.70 4.03 19.66
C ILE A 800 -17.41 3.81 18.32
N THR A 801 -16.65 3.67 17.28
CA THR A 801 -17.16 3.32 15.95
C THR A 801 -16.42 2.10 15.41
N LEU A 802 -17.12 0.99 15.26
CA LEU A 802 -16.62 -0.19 14.58
C LEU A 802 -17.03 -0.08 13.11
N LYS A 803 -16.09 0.32 12.25
CA LYS A 803 -16.36 0.58 10.83
C LYS A 803 -16.27 -0.71 10.00
N ASN A 804 -17.03 -0.79 8.91
CA ASN A 804 -17.03 -1.89 7.93
C ASN A 804 -17.12 -3.28 8.56
N VAL A 805 -18.02 -3.42 9.51
CA VAL A 805 -18.24 -4.69 10.23
C VAL A 805 -18.54 -5.85 9.28
N TYR A 806 -19.25 -5.58 8.18
CA TYR A 806 -19.56 -6.58 7.16
C TYR A 806 -18.34 -7.13 6.41
N ASP A 807 -17.23 -6.37 6.33
CA ASP A 807 -16.02 -6.81 5.64
C ASP A 807 -15.19 -7.79 6.47
N CYS A 808 -15.43 -7.87 7.75
CA CYS A 808 -14.59 -8.63 8.66
C CYS A 808 -14.69 -10.14 8.52
N ARG A 809 -15.85 -10.66 8.14
CA ARG A 809 -16.11 -12.06 7.71
C ARG A 809 -17.52 -12.16 7.15
N TRP A 810 -17.69 -11.69 5.99
CA TRP A 810 -18.96 -11.65 5.29
C TRP A 810 -19.75 -12.96 5.29
N SER A 811 -19.09 -14.11 5.12
CA SER A 811 -19.73 -15.41 5.12
C SER A 811 -20.39 -15.76 6.46
N ASP A 812 -19.77 -15.35 7.56
CA ASP A 812 -20.24 -15.65 8.91
C ASP A 812 -21.39 -14.71 9.32
N LEU A 813 -21.28 -13.41 8.96
CA LEU A 813 -22.34 -12.43 9.23
C LEU A 813 -23.64 -12.69 8.46
N LYS A 814 -23.53 -13.19 7.23
CA LYS A 814 -24.67 -13.42 6.36
C LYS A 814 -25.68 -14.41 6.93
N ASN A 815 -25.21 -15.32 7.77
CA ASN A 815 -26.02 -16.37 8.40
C ASN A 815 -26.20 -16.18 9.91
N ALA A 816 -25.76 -15.04 10.46
CA ALA A 816 -25.84 -14.82 11.90
C ALA A 816 -27.23 -14.34 12.31
N ASP A 817 -27.85 -15.05 13.25
CA ASP A 817 -29.09 -14.62 13.90
C ASP A 817 -28.84 -13.57 15.00
N SER A 818 -27.60 -13.50 15.49
CA SER A 818 -27.19 -12.55 16.53
C SER A 818 -25.73 -12.18 16.39
N LEU A 819 -25.41 -10.93 16.71
CA LEU A 819 -24.06 -10.39 16.83
C LEU A 819 -23.81 -10.08 18.30
N ARG A 820 -22.62 -10.44 18.79
CA ARG A 820 -22.23 -10.18 20.16
C ARG A 820 -21.07 -9.21 20.21
N LEU A 821 -21.26 -8.10 20.94
CA LEU A 821 -20.17 -7.19 21.30
C LEU A 821 -19.59 -7.65 22.63
N GLU A 822 -18.34 -8.04 22.64
CA GLU A 822 -17.61 -8.39 23.85
C GLU A 822 -16.68 -7.23 24.23
N PHE A 823 -16.68 -6.87 25.49
CA PHE A 823 -15.82 -5.86 26.08
C PHE A 823 -14.87 -6.54 27.07
N LYS A 824 -13.59 -6.33 26.88
CA LYS A 824 -12.56 -6.92 27.73
C LYS A 824 -11.74 -5.82 28.37
N ASN A 825 -11.71 -5.79 29.70
CA ASN A 825 -10.83 -4.91 30.46
C ASN A 825 -9.38 -5.38 30.33
N ARG A 826 -8.48 -4.48 29.92
CA ARG A 826 -7.03 -4.75 29.76
C ARG A 826 -6.14 -4.17 30.86
N ASN A 827 -6.68 -3.46 31.81
CA ASN A 827 -5.91 -2.90 32.93
C ASN A 827 -5.36 -4.02 33.81
N VAL A 828 -4.17 -4.48 33.51
CA VAL A 828 -3.57 -5.71 34.07
C VAL A 828 -2.57 -5.43 35.18
N LYS A 829 -1.98 -4.22 35.20
CA LYS A 829 -0.74 -3.98 35.96
C LYS A 829 -0.91 -3.08 37.18
N ASP A 830 -2.14 -2.57 37.48
CA ASP A 830 -2.32 -1.67 38.59
C ASP A 830 -2.44 -2.43 39.91
N GLU A 831 -1.50 -2.20 40.78
CA GLU A 831 -1.60 -2.65 42.17
C GLU A 831 -1.55 -1.43 43.11
N PRO A 832 -2.56 -1.25 43.99
CA PRO A 832 -3.77 -2.07 44.11
C PRO A 832 -4.74 -1.85 42.94
N PHE A 833 -5.42 -2.93 42.52
CA PHE A 833 -6.41 -2.89 41.44
C PHE A 833 -7.59 -1.99 41.88
N ALA A 834 -7.84 -0.94 41.09
CA ALA A 834 -8.94 -0.03 41.35
C ALA A 834 -10.20 -0.44 40.58
N ASP A 835 -11.36 -0.15 41.12
CA ASP A 835 -12.65 -0.39 40.45
C ASP A 835 -12.69 0.33 39.10
N ARG A 836 -13.04 -0.40 38.05
CA ARG A 836 -13.28 0.16 36.73
C ARG A 836 -14.77 0.31 36.52
N ARG A 837 -15.25 1.56 36.47
CA ARG A 837 -16.66 1.91 36.29
C ARG A 837 -16.84 2.62 34.96
N PHE A 838 -17.81 2.15 34.18
CA PHE A 838 -18.15 2.83 32.95
C PHE A 838 -19.59 2.57 32.54
N THR A 839 -20.13 3.45 31.71
CA THR A 839 -21.44 3.31 31.13
C THR A 839 -21.33 3.18 29.62
N ILE A 840 -22.17 2.35 29.02
CA ILE A 840 -22.34 2.22 27.58
C ILE A 840 -23.63 2.89 27.19
N GLY A 841 -23.58 3.86 26.31
CA GLY A 841 -24.71 4.52 25.71
C GLY A 841 -25.47 3.61 24.73
N LYS A 842 -26.46 4.18 24.09
CA LYS A 842 -27.20 3.48 23.03
C LYS A 842 -26.29 2.97 21.96
N ILE A 843 -26.51 1.77 21.46
CA ILE A 843 -25.78 1.15 20.38
C ILE A 843 -26.59 1.36 19.09
N TYR A 844 -25.96 1.95 18.11
CA TYR A 844 -26.51 2.19 16.78
C TYR A 844 -25.73 1.40 15.75
N TYR A 845 -26.37 1.05 14.65
CA TYR A 845 -25.68 0.51 13.50
C TYR A 845 -26.15 1.17 12.20
N THR A 846 -25.22 1.30 11.26
CA THR A 846 -25.50 1.69 9.89
C THR A 846 -25.53 0.45 9.01
N CYS A 847 -26.33 0.44 7.96
CA CYS A 847 -26.41 -0.65 7.01
C CYS A 847 -25.85 -0.23 5.65
N VAL A 848 -25.31 -1.20 4.91
CA VAL A 848 -25.06 -1.06 3.47
C VAL A 848 -26.36 -1.35 2.73
N ASP A 849 -26.58 -0.66 1.60
CA ASP A 849 -27.77 -0.85 0.76
C ASP A 849 -27.70 -2.14 -0.06
#